data_c72d3d6639f0aea57d58927ae4eaeeec
#
_entry.id   c72d3d6639f0aea57d58927ae4eaeeec
#
_cell.length_a   1.000
_cell.length_b   1.000
_cell.length_c   1.000
_cell.angle_alpha   90.00
_cell.angle_beta   90.00
_cell.angle_gamma   90.00
#
_symmetry.space_group_name_H-M   'P 1'
#
loop_
_entity.id
_entity.type
_entity.pdbx_description
1 polymer ?
#
loop_
_entity_poly.entity_id
_entity_poly.type
_entity_poly.pdbx_seq_one_letter_code
_entity_poly.pdbx_strand_id
1 'polypeptide(L)'
;MPYYACKLKDGRAMLGNGQALPFLVVLNIRIRYMRISMSAGKNELTALGRKIFLDRYALKDVKKETLAVGDIVVAVSNPRTGQREIGTVTAIKDGDGIVVTLDDGMVLEVKREDIDKPIETEPGQMLNRVAKGIAAQEKKEIRSKWEKEFNWILEDWRFVPGGRILTGAGTDQNLTYFNCYVIPSPKDSRGGIMTSLGQMTEIMSRGGGVGMNLSSLRPRHAYVKGVNGRSSGSVSWGGLFSFVTGLIEQGGSRRGALMLILNVWHPDIMDFINSKREMGKITNANISVGITDDFMVAVRAGKEWNTVFPDTSDPKYNTDWDGDLDAWIKKGGSTIVYQTLKAKDIWDAIVESAWASAEPGVFFMDRYNQMSNSWYYCSIQSTNPCGEQGLPPWGVCNLGSINLSQFVKDKTVLWDDLGRTIRSSVRFLDNVIDDTPYFFEENRKQQQGERRIGLGTMGLADMLIKMELAYGSEPSLKFIDELYKFICVEAYSESCNLAKEKGSFPFFDAEKLLQSGFMKQMPEEIREKVRTHGLRNVTLLTQAPTGTTGTMVGTSTGIEPYYFWEWERTGRMGTNIERVKVYDDWVQANPGKEKPDYFVSAMDLAPEGHVYVQAAIQRWVDSSISKTGNTPKEYTVEQTGKLYELLYDTGCKGGTTYRDGSRDTQVLTIKKDEEKKETVISFSDPKPRVRATALRGTTYRKATPIGTAYITINCDGPEPSDIFEVFINVAKVGSDVAADAEGLGRLISLILRMPSPLTPEQRAQSIIAQLQGIGSGRSMGFGKNRVMSLPDAVGQVLQEHLGSVPSDHPPMGLPDEDDEVEGEGQLFLSLPASGSGSIQADICPVCGNGTFMNIEGCRKCFSCGHSEC
;
A
#
# COMPACT_ATOMS: atom_id res chain seq x y z
N MET A 1 -1.84 -12.34 -33.39
CA MET A 1 -2.73 -11.60 -34.33
C MET A 1 -3.60 -12.59 -35.08
N PRO A 2 -4.93 -12.63 -34.89
CA PRO A 2 -5.79 -13.24 -35.87
C PRO A 2 -6.14 -12.17 -36.90
N TYR A 3 -5.77 -12.43 -38.15
CA TYR A 3 -6.19 -11.67 -39.32
C TYR A 3 -7.72 -11.60 -39.41
N TYR A 4 -8.30 -10.44 -39.20
CA TYR A 4 -9.61 -10.15 -39.74
C TYR A 4 -9.42 -9.92 -41.24
N ALA A 5 -9.81 -10.92 -42.04
CA ALA A 5 -9.88 -10.81 -43.48
C ALA A 5 -10.99 -9.79 -43.83
N CYS A 6 -10.60 -8.54 -44.01
CA CYS A 6 -11.47 -7.55 -44.63
C CYS A 6 -11.50 -7.87 -46.13
N LYS A 7 -12.58 -8.49 -46.62
CA LYS A 7 -12.78 -8.71 -48.07
C LYS A 7 -13.20 -7.38 -48.67
N LEU A 8 -12.35 -6.86 -49.56
CA LEU A 8 -12.72 -5.77 -50.45
C LEU A 8 -13.67 -6.30 -51.52
N LYS A 9 -14.87 -5.79 -51.59
CA LYS A 9 -15.79 -5.95 -52.70
C LYS A 9 -16.00 -4.56 -53.28
N ASP A 10 -15.67 -4.38 -54.55
CA ASP A 10 -15.82 -3.12 -55.31
C ASP A 10 -15.13 -1.89 -54.66
N GLY A 11 -13.93 -2.08 -54.03
CA GLY A 11 -13.17 -0.98 -53.47
C GLY A 11 -13.69 -0.42 -52.14
N ARG A 12 -14.66 -1.07 -51.49
CA ARG A 12 -15.23 -0.66 -50.18
C ARG A 12 -14.98 -1.70 -49.11
N ALA A 13 -14.58 -1.25 -47.93
CA ALA A 13 -14.46 -2.10 -46.75
C ALA A 13 -15.86 -2.34 -46.13
N MET A 14 -16.22 -3.59 -45.92
CA MET A 14 -17.54 -4.00 -45.40
C MET A 14 -17.38 -4.60 -44.00
N LEU A 15 -18.25 -4.24 -43.07
CA LEU A 15 -18.46 -4.93 -41.80
C LEU A 15 -19.18 -6.26 -41.99
N GLY A 16 -18.99 -7.21 -41.09
CA GLY A 16 -19.61 -8.54 -41.12
C GLY A 16 -21.16 -8.55 -41.22
N ASN A 17 -21.82 -7.40 -41.02
CA ASN A 17 -23.29 -7.19 -41.17
C ASN A 17 -23.70 -6.54 -42.53
N GLY A 18 -22.77 -6.38 -43.46
CA GLY A 18 -23.07 -5.85 -44.82
C GLY A 18 -23.19 -4.33 -44.94
N GLN A 19 -22.83 -3.55 -43.88
CA GLN A 19 -22.83 -2.09 -43.98
C GLN A 19 -21.42 -1.56 -44.40
N ALA A 20 -21.40 -0.59 -45.30
CA ALA A 20 -20.17 0.06 -45.77
C ALA A 20 -19.72 1.14 -44.76
N LEU A 21 -18.49 1.09 -44.34
CA LEU A 21 -17.88 2.15 -43.51
C LEU A 21 -17.58 3.40 -44.37
N PRO A 22 -17.85 4.61 -43.88
CA PRO A 22 -17.47 5.82 -44.57
C PRO A 22 -15.93 5.83 -44.81
N PHE A 23 -15.52 6.12 -46.03
CA PHE A 23 -14.09 6.16 -46.46
C PHE A 23 -13.20 7.00 -45.54
N LEU A 24 -13.75 8.08 -44.98
CA LEU A 24 -13.08 8.95 -44.00
C LEU A 24 -12.76 8.25 -42.66
N VAL A 25 -13.57 7.29 -42.21
CA VAL A 25 -13.33 6.54 -40.96
C VAL A 25 -12.21 5.52 -41.16
N VAL A 26 -12.20 4.83 -42.33
CA VAL A 26 -11.15 3.86 -42.66
C VAL A 26 -9.81 4.58 -42.90
N LEU A 27 -9.85 5.77 -43.56
CA LEU A 27 -8.68 6.59 -43.79
C LEU A 27 -8.14 7.17 -42.47
N ASN A 28 -9.00 7.64 -41.56
CA ASN A 28 -8.58 8.11 -40.24
C ASN A 28 -8.03 6.98 -39.37
N ILE A 29 -8.61 5.80 -39.40
CA ILE A 29 -8.06 4.63 -38.70
C ILE A 29 -6.71 4.25 -39.30
N ARG A 30 -6.54 4.23 -40.61
CA ARG A 30 -5.27 3.93 -41.29
C ARG A 30 -4.22 5.00 -41.07
N ILE A 31 -4.59 6.29 -41.07
CA ILE A 31 -3.69 7.40 -40.79
C ILE A 31 -3.32 7.41 -39.28
N ARG A 32 -4.24 7.04 -38.38
CA ARG A 32 -3.96 6.87 -36.96
C ARG A 32 -3.00 5.68 -36.72
N TYR A 33 -3.24 4.54 -37.36
CA TYR A 33 -2.32 3.38 -37.30
C TYR A 33 -0.95 3.68 -37.95
N MET A 34 -0.91 4.37 -39.11
CA MET A 34 0.36 4.81 -39.72
C MET A 34 1.07 5.90 -38.90
N ARG A 35 0.34 6.82 -38.23
CA ARG A 35 0.97 7.78 -37.30
C ARG A 35 1.50 7.10 -36.06
N ILE A 36 0.84 6.06 -35.54
CA ILE A 36 1.32 5.25 -34.40
C ILE A 36 2.55 4.42 -34.81
N SER A 37 2.68 3.99 -36.07
CA SER A 37 3.83 3.20 -36.55
C SER A 37 4.99 4.04 -37.15
N MET A 38 4.83 5.36 -37.34
CA MET A 38 5.85 6.24 -37.97
C MET A 38 6.47 7.27 -37.00
N SER A 39 6.08 7.31 -35.74
CA SER A 39 6.84 8.01 -34.71
C SER A 39 6.99 7.07 -33.51
N ALA A 40 8.06 6.29 -33.50
CA ALA A 40 8.62 5.82 -32.24
C ALA A 40 8.95 7.09 -31.44
N GLY A 41 7.96 7.64 -30.74
CA GLY A 41 8.08 8.89 -29.99
C GLY A 41 8.90 8.61 -28.74
N LYS A 42 9.82 9.49 -28.45
CA LYS A 42 10.48 9.54 -27.16
C LYS A 42 9.39 9.49 -26.05
N ASN A 43 9.59 8.65 -25.04
CA ASN A 43 8.64 8.42 -23.92
C ASN A 43 7.34 7.66 -24.26
N GLU A 44 7.42 6.66 -25.11
CA GLU A 44 6.29 5.76 -25.35
C GLU A 44 5.82 5.08 -24.05
N LEU A 45 4.50 4.96 -23.90
CA LEU A 45 3.84 4.27 -22.79
C LEU A 45 3.01 3.10 -23.32
N THR A 46 2.95 2.03 -22.55
CA THR A 46 1.94 0.96 -22.75
C THR A 46 0.53 1.53 -22.60
N ALA A 47 -0.50 0.80 -23.03
CA ALA A 47 -1.90 1.21 -22.82
C ALA A 47 -2.19 1.49 -21.32
N LEU A 48 -1.68 0.63 -20.43
CA LEU A 48 -1.78 0.82 -18.99
C LEU A 48 -0.99 2.05 -18.52
N GLY A 49 0.24 2.23 -19.00
CA GLY A 49 1.06 3.40 -18.68
C GLY A 49 0.37 4.70 -19.08
N ARG A 50 -0.27 4.72 -20.27
CA ARG A 50 -1.05 5.87 -20.74
C ARG A 50 -2.25 6.16 -19.83
N LYS A 51 -2.97 5.13 -19.37
CA LYS A 51 -4.04 5.30 -18.39
C LYS A 51 -3.53 5.95 -17.11
N ILE A 52 -2.43 5.41 -16.54
CA ILE A 52 -1.83 5.95 -15.32
C ILE A 52 -1.41 7.41 -15.52
N PHE A 53 -0.77 7.73 -16.64
CA PHE A 53 -0.35 9.09 -16.96
C PHE A 53 -1.53 10.06 -16.99
N LEU A 54 -2.57 9.78 -17.78
CA LEU A 54 -3.73 10.65 -17.96
C LEU A 54 -4.57 10.76 -16.69
N ASP A 55 -4.72 9.67 -15.95
CA ASP A 55 -5.50 9.66 -14.70
C ASP A 55 -4.79 10.38 -13.55
N ARG A 56 -3.46 10.18 -13.38
CA ARG A 56 -2.77 10.57 -12.14
C ARG A 56 -1.82 11.74 -12.26
N TYR A 57 -1.18 11.94 -13.42
CA TYR A 57 -0.05 12.89 -13.53
C TYR A 57 -0.29 14.03 -14.50
N ALA A 58 -1.09 13.83 -15.53
CA ALA A 58 -1.44 14.86 -16.50
C ALA A 58 -2.17 16.04 -15.81
N LEU A 59 -1.79 17.25 -16.19
CA LEU A 59 -2.50 18.46 -15.78
C LEU A 59 -3.93 18.42 -16.34
N LYS A 60 -4.91 18.74 -15.48
CA LYS A 60 -6.35 18.65 -15.82
C LYS A 60 -7.02 20.01 -15.82
N ASP A 61 -8.00 20.18 -16.72
CA ASP A 61 -8.94 21.31 -16.70
C ASP A 61 -10.02 21.02 -15.65
N VAL A 62 -9.83 21.55 -14.45
CA VAL A 62 -10.75 21.33 -13.31
C VAL A 62 -12.14 21.86 -13.60
N LYS A 63 -12.24 23.02 -14.28
CA LYS A 63 -13.52 23.68 -14.59
C LYS A 63 -14.22 23.05 -15.78
N LYS A 64 -13.49 22.36 -16.65
CA LYS A 64 -14.02 21.72 -17.88
C LYS A 64 -14.77 22.70 -18.79
N GLU A 65 -14.40 23.97 -18.73
CA GLU A 65 -15.05 25.05 -19.53
C GLU A 65 -14.82 24.85 -21.04
N THR A 66 -13.66 24.26 -21.38
CA THR A 66 -13.22 24.02 -22.76
C THR A 66 -13.58 22.64 -23.29
N LEU A 67 -14.45 21.87 -22.60
CA LEU A 67 -14.81 20.51 -23.02
C LEU A 67 -15.54 20.52 -24.38
N ALA A 68 -15.01 19.75 -25.34
CA ALA A 68 -15.52 19.67 -26.69
C ALA A 68 -15.57 18.21 -27.18
N VAL A 69 -16.37 17.97 -28.21
CA VAL A 69 -16.38 16.69 -28.92
C VAL A 69 -15.00 16.44 -29.54
N GLY A 70 -14.46 15.24 -29.33
CA GLY A 70 -13.11 14.84 -29.74
C GLY A 70 -12.08 14.92 -28.62
N ASP A 71 -12.40 15.53 -27.47
CA ASP A 71 -11.49 15.58 -26.33
C ASP A 71 -11.29 14.20 -25.71
N ILE A 72 -10.05 13.93 -25.32
CA ILE A 72 -9.72 12.77 -24.48
C ILE A 72 -10.09 13.08 -23.04
N VAL A 73 -10.80 12.15 -22.40
CA VAL A 73 -11.23 12.27 -21.01
C VAL A 73 -10.97 10.97 -20.24
N VAL A 74 -10.85 11.10 -18.93
CA VAL A 74 -10.87 9.97 -17.98
C VAL A 74 -12.26 9.96 -17.34
N ALA A 75 -13.09 8.96 -17.65
CA ALA A 75 -14.47 8.87 -17.23
C ALA A 75 -14.69 7.79 -16.18
N VAL A 76 -15.61 8.02 -15.24
CA VAL A 76 -16.07 7.00 -14.30
C VAL A 76 -16.91 5.99 -15.07
N SER A 77 -16.39 4.78 -15.30
CA SER A 77 -17.07 3.71 -16.03
C SER A 77 -17.99 2.87 -15.14
N ASN A 78 -17.74 2.85 -13.84
CA ASN A 78 -18.57 2.16 -12.87
C ASN A 78 -18.68 3.00 -11.58
N PRO A 79 -19.82 3.70 -11.36
CA PRO A 79 -20.01 4.54 -10.18
C PRO A 79 -20.00 3.77 -8.84
N ARG A 80 -20.30 2.46 -8.85
CA ARG A 80 -20.32 1.65 -7.61
C ARG A 80 -18.91 1.32 -7.12
N THR A 81 -17.98 1.10 -8.04
CA THR A 81 -16.58 0.75 -7.74
C THR A 81 -15.63 1.92 -7.90
N GLY A 82 -16.10 3.05 -8.46
CA GLY A 82 -15.26 4.19 -8.83
C GLY A 82 -14.31 3.88 -10.00
N GLN A 83 -14.54 2.80 -10.75
CA GLN A 83 -13.71 2.43 -11.90
C GLN A 83 -13.68 3.54 -12.94
N ARG A 84 -12.46 3.87 -13.42
CA ARG A 84 -12.21 4.94 -14.38
C ARG A 84 -11.56 4.38 -15.64
N GLU A 85 -11.97 4.88 -16.79
CA GLU A 85 -11.47 4.48 -18.11
C GLU A 85 -11.18 5.70 -18.99
N ILE A 86 -10.26 5.53 -19.93
CA ILE A 86 -9.99 6.55 -20.93
C ILE A 86 -10.98 6.43 -22.07
N GLY A 87 -11.45 7.56 -22.56
CA GLY A 87 -12.30 7.62 -23.73
C GLY A 87 -12.23 8.97 -24.42
N THR A 88 -12.97 9.05 -25.53
CA THR A 88 -13.12 10.29 -26.31
C THR A 88 -14.56 10.77 -26.21
N VAL A 89 -14.74 12.07 -25.97
CA VAL A 89 -16.07 12.69 -25.99
C VAL A 89 -16.64 12.63 -27.42
N THR A 90 -17.77 11.95 -27.59
CA THR A 90 -18.43 11.78 -28.89
C THR A 90 -19.67 12.64 -29.05
N ALA A 91 -20.33 13.01 -27.94
CA ALA A 91 -21.40 13.99 -27.95
C ALA A 91 -21.51 14.72 -26.60
N ILE A 92 -22.00 15.93 -26.63
CA ILE A 92 -22.38 16.74 -25.44
C ILE A 92 -23.87 17.00 -25.60
N LYS A 93 -24.68 16.53 -24.65
CA LYS A 93 -26.14 16.68 -24.66
C LYS A 93 -26.55 17.99 -23.95
N ASP A 94 -27.77 18.44 -24.25
CA ASP A 94 -28.37 19.54 -23.49
C ASP A 94 -28.47 19.14 -22.00
N GLY A 95 -28.02 20.02 -21.12
CA GLY A 95 -27.83 19.73 -19.70
C GLY A 95 -26.43 19.21 -19.41
N ASP A 96 -26.26 18.29 -18.45
CA ASP A 96 -24.96 17.85 -17.93
C ASP A 96 -24.47 16.49 -18.48
N GLY A 97 -25.18 15.94 -19.50
CA GLY A 97 -24.92 14.62 -20.10
C GLY A 97 -23.78 14.65 -21.11
N ILE A 98 -22.77 13.82 -20.90
CA ILE A 98 -21.61 13.66 -21.79
C ILE A 98 -21.58 12.21 -22.29
N VAL A 99 -21.50 12.04 -23.61
CA VAL A 99 -21.32 10.72 -24.24
C VAL A 99 -19.84 10.52 -24.53
N VAL A 100 -19.28 9.45 -23.93
CA VAL A 100 -17.88 9.09 -24.04
C VAL A 100 -17.76 7.71 -24.69
N THR A 101 -16.98 7.59 -25.73
CA THR A 101 -16.60 6.30 -26.31
C THR A 101 -15.25 5.90 -25.75
N LEU A 102 -15.21 4.78 -25.02
CA LEU A 102 -13.98 4.25 -24.42
C LEU A 102 -13.04 3.64 -25.47
N ASP A 103 -11.77 3.44 -25.12
CA ASP A 103 -10.75 2.86 -26.02
C ASP A 103 -11.12 1.41 -26.46
N ASP A 104 -11.94 0.68 -25.72
CA ASP A 104 -12.49 -0.64 -26.07
C ASP A 104 -13.77 -0.59 -26.93
N GLY A 105 -14.21 0.61 -27.29
CA GLY A 105 -15.42 0.85 -28.10
C GLY A 105 -16.72 0.89 -27.30
N MET A 106 -16.70 0.72 -25.98
CA MET A 106 -17.89 0.88 -25.14
C MET A 106 -18.30 2.35 -25.10
N VAL A 107 -19.61 2.60 -25.21
CA VAL A 107 -20.19 3.94 -25.11
C VAL A 107 -20.79 4.14 -23.74
N LEU A 108 -20.38 5.16 -23.05
CA LEU A 108 -20.86 5.57 -21.73
C LEU A 108 -21.60 6.90 -21.85
N GLU A 109 -22.69 7.04 -21.11
CA GLU A 109 -23.31 8.31 -20.82
C GLU A 109 -23.05 8.65 -19.36
N VAL A 110 -22.32 9.73 -19.13
CA VAL A 110 -21.84 10.15 -17.81
C VAL A 110 -22.13 11.64 -17.60
N LYS A 111 -22.13 12.08 -16.35
CA LYS A 111 -22.24 13.51 -16.04
C LYS A 111 -20.89 14.21 -16.22
N ARG A 112 -20.91 15.54 -16.39
CA ARG A 112 -19.71 16.36 -16.46
C ARG A 112 -18.84 16.24 -15.21
N GLU A 113 -19.45 16.01 -14.03
CA GLU A 113 -18.73 15.79 -12.77
C GLU A 113 -17.94 14.47 -12.75
N ASP A 114 -18.41 13.43 -13.47
CA ASP A 114 -17.83 12.09 -13.51
C ASP A 114 -16.69 11.93 -14.52
N ILE A 115 -16.24 13.00 -15.14
CA ILE A 115 -15.11 12.99 -16.07
C ILE A 115 -14.02 13.95 -15.61
N ASP A 116 -12.77 13.59 -15.96
CA ASP A 116 -11.63 14.52 -15.92
C ASP A 116 -11.16 14.78 -17.34
N LYS A 117 -10.88 16.07 -17.67
CA LYS A 117 -10.29 16.46 -18.94
C LYS A 117 -8.79 16.73 -18.77
N PRO A 118 -7.88 15.85 -19.24
CA PRO A 118 -6.46 16.15 -19.28
C PRO A 118 -6.17 17.30 -20.25
N ILE A 119 -5.35 18.26 -19.81
CA ILE A 119 -4.78 19.31 -20.68
C ILE A 119 -3.50 18.75 -21.35
N GLU A 120 -2.73 17.97 -20.60
CA GLU A 120 -1.57 17.24 -21.10
C GLU A 120 -2.04 15.87 -21.60
N THR A 121 -1.99 15.64 -22.89
CA THR A 121 -2.42 14.39 -23.53
C THR A 121 -1.25 13.49 -23.93
N GLU A 122 -0.03 14.05 -23.95
CA GLU A 122 1.21 13.36 -24.26
C GLU A 122 2.23 13.53 -23.14
N PRO A 123 2.97 12.47 -22.75
CA PRO A 123 3.95 12.54 -21.65
C PRO A 123 4.98 13.66 -21.78
N GLY A 124 5.44 13.94 -23.02
CA GLY A 124 6.40 14.99 -23.30
C GLY A 124 5.97 16.38 -22.84
N GLN A 125 4.66 16.68 -22.84
CA GLN A 125 4.12 17.96 -22.36
C GLN A 125 4.36 18.11 -20.85
N MET A 126 4.03 17.06 -20.08
CA MET A 126 4.29 17.00 -18.64
C MET A 126 5.79 17.10 -18.33
N LEU A 127 6.62 16.33 -19.03
CA LEU A 127 8.06 16.30 -18.77
C LEU A 127 8.72 17.64 -19.05
N ASN A 128 8.33 18.33 -20.14
CA ASN A 128 8.78 19.69 -20.44
C ASN A 128 8.36 20.69 -19.37
N ARG A 129 7.11 20.61 -18.87
CA ARG A 129 6.64 21.45 -17.76
C ARG A 129 7.48 21.24 -16.51
N VAL A 130 7.72 19.98 -16.16
CA VAL A 130 8.51 19.59 -14.98
C VAL A 130 9.96 20.07 -15.13
N ALA A 131 10.61 19.81 -16.26
CA ALA A 131 11.99 20.27 -16.52
C ALA A 131 12.12 21.78 -16.40
N LYS A 132 11.20 22.52 -17.01
CA LYS A 132 11.18 23.99 -16.97
C LYS A 132 10.94 24.51 -15.57
N GLY A 133 9.97 23.92 -14.83
CA GLY A 133 9.64 24.30 -13.46
C GLY A 133 10.85 24.16 -12.53
N ILE A 134 11.46 22.99 -12.51
CA ILE A 134 12.61 22.73 -11.65
C ILE A 134 13.87 23.50 -12.07
N ALA A 135 14.10 23.71 -13.38
CA ALA A 135 15.20 24.54 -13.85
C ALA A 135 15.05 26.02 -13.49
N ALA A 136 13.83 26.47 -13.16
CA ALA A 136 13.58 27.86 -12.73
C ALA A 136 14.34 28.22 -11.44
N GLN A 137 14.73 27.25 -10.62
CA GLN A 137 15.53 27.43 -9.40
C GLN A 137 17.01 27.70 -9.68
N GLU A 138 17.47 27.53 -10.93
CA GLU A 138 18.83 27.85 -11.33
C GLU A 138 19.01 29.36 -11.62
N LYS A 139 20.25 29.83 -11.49
CA LYS A 139 20.62 31.20 -11.89
C LYS A 139 20.21 31.46 -13.34
N LYS A 140 19.73 32.67 -13.62
CA LYS A 140 19.18 33.05 -14.94
C LYS A 140 20.10 32.69 -16.12
N GLU A 141 21.41 32.83 -15.93
CA GLU A 141 22.44 32.62 -16.96
C GLU A 141 22.60 31.16 -17.37
N ILE A 142 22.33 30.23 -16.45
CA ILE A 142 22.51 28.79 -16.68
C ILE A 142 21.18 28.04 -16.75
N ARG A 143 20.04 28.71 -16.52
CA ARG A 143 18.72 28.09 -16.48
C ARG A 143 18.39 27.32 -17.75
N SER A 144 18.61 27.90 -18.92
CA SER A 144 18.32 27.24 -20.20
C SER A 144 19.21 26.02 -20.43
N LYS A 145 20.44 26.00 -19.90
CA LYS A 145 21.30 24.84 -19.93
C LYS A 145 20.68 23.69 -19.13
N TRP A 146 20.25 24.00 -17.90
CA TRP A 146 19.69 22.98 -17.01
C TRP A 146 18.30 22.52 -17.43
N GLU A 147 17.47 23.38 -18.01
CA GLU A 147 16.22 22.96 -18.64
C GLU A 147 16.45 21.90 -19.73
N LYS A 148 17.45 22.07 -20.58
CA LYS A 148 17.82 21.08 -21.59
C LYS A 148 18.36 19.79 -20.96
N GLU A 149 19.19 19.89 -19.92
CA GLU A 149 19.76 18.76 -19.25
C GLU A 149 18.68 17.96 -18.50
N PHE A 150 17.74 18.65 -17.83
CA PHE A 150 16.61 18.00 -17.16
C PHE A 150 15.66 17.35 -18.18
N ASN A 151 15.40 17.97 -19.32
CA ASN A 151 14.66 17.31 -20.39
C ASN A 151 15.38 16.04 -20.86
N TRP A 152 16.72 16.07 -21.01
CA TRP A 152 17.47 14.91 -21.44
C TRP A 152 17.38 13.73 -20.46
N ILE A 153 17.45 13.96 -19.14
CA ILE A 153 17.30 12.87 -18.18
C ILE A 153 15.87 12.35 -18.11
N LEU A 154 14.87 13.18 -18.36
CA LEU A 154 13.47 12.78 -18.38
C LEU A 154 13.07 12.07 -19.67
N GLU A 155 13.77 12.33 -20.76
CA GLU A 155 13.59 11.72 -22.07
C GLU A 155 13.92 10.22 -22.00
N ASP A 156 13.14 9.39 -22.69
CA ASP A 156 13.23 7.93 -22.66
C ASP A 156 13.09 7.33 -21.25
N TRP A 157 12.54 8.11 -20.32
CA TRP A 157 12.38 7.69 -18.93
C TRP A 157 13.70 7.26 -18.26
N ARG A 158 14.84 7.89 -18.57
CA ARG A 158 16.14 7.62 -17.93
C ARG A 158 16.07 7.90 -16.43
N PHE A 159 15.39 8.97 -16.07
CA PHE A 159 15.07 9.35 -14.70
C PHE A 159 13.58 9.65 -14.58
N VAL A 160 12.95 9.11 -13.56
CA VAL A 160 11.52 9.29 -13.28
C VAL A 160 11.36 9.94 -11.91
N PRO A 161 11.00 11.23 -11.86
CA PRO A 161 10.71 11.90 -10.59
C PRO A 161 9.54 11.24 -9.86
N GLY A 162 9.50 11.43 -8.54
CA GLY A 162 8.36 11.02 -7.73
C GLY A 162 7.04 11.59 -8.24
N GLY A 163 5.96 10.83 -8.09
CA GLY A 163 4.66 11.21 -8.65
C GLY A 163 4.18 12.61 -8.27
N ARG A 164 4.55 13.10 -7.08
CA ARG A 164 4.21 14.46 -6.62
C ARG A 164 4.93 15.55 -7.41
N ILE A 165 6.17 15.29 -7.80
CA ILE A 165 6.95 16.19 -8.64
C ILE A 165 6.34 16.22 -10.04
N LEU A 166 6.01 15.03 -10.62
CA LEU A 166 5.35 14.94 -11.92
C LEU A 166 4.03 15.72 -11.97
N THR A 167 3.23 15.65 -10.90
CA THR A 167 1.94 16.35 -10.83
C THR A 167 2.11 17.85 -10.59
N GLY A 168 2.97 18.27 -9.64
CA GLY A 168 2.98 19.62 -9.11
C GLY A 168 4.00 20.57 -9.72
N ALA A 169 5.19 20.07 -10.15
CA ALA A 169 6.26 20.94 -10.62
C ALA A 169 5.87 21.72 -11.87
N GLY A 170 6.12 23.03 -11.84
CA GLY A 170 5.77 23.95 -12.93
C GLY A 170 4.26 24.24 -13.03
N THR A 171 3.48 24.00 -11.97
CA THR A 171 2.07 24.38 -11.87
C THR A 171 1.88 25.42 -10.74
N ASP A 172 0.71 26.00 -10.65
CA ASP A 172 0.27 26.88 -9.56
C ASP A 172 -0.44 26.13 -8.41
N GLN A 173 -0.41 24.79 -8.44
CA GLN A 173 -1.07 23.96 -7.43
C GLN A 173 -0.30 24.01 -6.10
N ASN A 174 -1.01 24.13 -4.99
CA ASN A 174 -0.42 24.13 -3.66
C ASN A 174 -0.26 22.69 -3.11
N LEU A 175 0.49 21.87 -3.86
CA LEU A 175 0.81 20.48 -3.50
C LEU A 175 2.25 20.39 -3.01
N THR A 176 2.49 19.55 -2.01
CA THR A 176 3.87 19.21 -1.66
C THR A 176 4.50 18.30 -2.71
N TYR A 177 5.81 18.50 -2.99
CA TYR A 177 6.58 17.58 -3.84
C TYR A 177 7.24 16.45 -3.04
N PHE A 178 7.15 16.53 -1.70
CA PHE A 178 7.65 15.47 -0.82
C PHE A 178 6.63 14.33 -0.70
N ASN A 179 7.12 13.11 -0.84
CA ASN A 179 6.33 11.91 -0.64
C ASN A 179 6.36 11.45 0.81
N CYS A 180 7.48 11.68 1.50
CA CYS A 180 7.83 11.08 2.78
C CYS A 180 7.97 12.16 3.86
N TYR A 181 7.28 11.96 4.97
CA TYR A 181 7.31 12.80 6.15
C TYR A 181 7.45 11.97 7.41
N VAL A 182 8.20 12.47 8.38
CA VAL A 182 8.11 12.01 9.77
C VAL A 182 7.79 13.22 10.63
N ILE A 183 6.71 13.13 11.40
CA ILE A 183 6.38 14.14 12.40
C ILE A 183 6.92 13.73 13.78
N PRO A 184 7.14 14.67 14.70
CA PRO A 184 7.55 14.34 16.07
C PRO A 184 6.62 13.31 16.71
N SER A 185 7.17 12.46 17.56
CA SER A 185 6.38 11.61 18.45
C SER A 185 5.34 12.45 19.19
N PRO A 186 4.08 11.99 19.30
CA PRO A 186 3.04 12.76 19.99
C PRO A 186 3.44 13.07 21.44
N LYS A 187 3.33 14.32 21.89
CA LYS A 187 3.51 14.61 23.32
C LYS A 187 2.46 13.85 24.13
N ASP A 188 2.87 13.28 25.26
CA ASP A 188 2.03 12.44 26.10
C ASP A 188 0.97 13.26 26.86
N SER A 189 0.08 13.86 26.11
CA SER A 189 -1.09 14.62 26.59
C SER A 189 -2.18 14.63 25.52
N ARG A 190 -3.45 14.81 25.91
CA ARG A 190 -4.56 14.92 24.95
C ARG A 190 -4.30 16.01 23.90
N GLY A 191 -3.85 17.18 24.36
CA GLY A 191 -3.50 18.28 23.44
C GLY A 191 -2.37 17.92 22.47
N GLY A 192 -1.32 17.26 22.96
CA GLY A 192 -0.19 16.82 22.12
C GLY A 192 -0.62 15.79 21.08
N ILE A 193 -1.43 14.81 21.47
CA ILE A 193 -1.98 13.79 20.56
C ILE A 193 -2.84 14.44 19.47
N MET A 194 -3.76 15.35 19.84
CA MET A 194 -4.60 16.06 18.88
C MET A 194 -3.78 17.00 17.95
N THR A 195 -2.71 17.59 18.45
CA THR A 195 -1.78 18.38 17.63
C THR A 195 -1.12 17.49 16.56
N SER A 196 -0.59 16.32 16.94
CA SER A 196 0.00 15.38 15.98
C SER A 196 -1.04 14.86 14.98
N LEU A 197 -2.28 14.63 15.42
CA LEU A 197 -3.38 14.24 14.54
C LEU A 197 -3.68 15.33 13.49
N GLY A 198 -3.75 16.59 13.91
CA GLY A 198 -3.94 17.72 13.00
C GLY A 198 -2.78 17.87 12.00
N GLN A 199 -1.53 17.77 12.47
CA GLN A 199 -0.33 17.82 11.63
C GLN A 199 -0.33 16.71 10.57
N MET A 200 -0.62 15.47 11.00
CA MET A 200 -0.75 14.33 10.10
C MET A 200 -1.82 14.57 9.02
N THR A 201 -3.00 15.05 9.44
CA THR A 201 -4.13 15.33 8.55
C THR A 201 -3.76 16.35 7.48
N GLU A 202 -3.11 17.45 7.88
CA GLU A 202 -2.68 18.51 6.95
C GLU A 202 -1.64 18.02 5.93
N ILE A 203 -0.67 17.21 6.35
CA ILE A 203 0.34 16.62 5.46
C ILE A 203 -0.32 15.66 4.47
N MET A 204 -1.16 14.75 4.97
CA MET A 204 -1.83 13.76 4.13
C MET A 204 -2.77 14.40 3.11
N SER A 205 -3.53 15.43 3.50
CA SER A 205 -4.43 16.16 2.59
C SER A 205 -3.69 16.82 1.42
N ARG A 206 -2.40 17.15 1.59
CA ARG A 206 -1.53 17.70 0.54
C ARG A 206 -0.71 16.64 -0.18
N GLY A 207 -0.92 15.39 0.14
CA GLY A 207 -0.35 14.27 -0.59
C GLY A 207 0.89 13.62 0.03
N GLY A 208 1.34 14.02 1.22
CA GLY A 208 2.45 13.39 1.93
C GLY A 208 2.02 12.12 2.66
N GLY A 209 2.87 11.08 2.65
CA GLY A 209 2.76 9.94 3.56
C GLY A 209 3.47 10.26 4.88
N VAL A 210 2.91 9.86 6.01
CA VAL A 210 3.41 10.23 7.34
C VAL A 210 3.88 9.01 8.13
N GLY A 211 5.01 9.15 8.81
CA GLY A 211 5.45 8.22 9.84
C GLY A 211 5.54 8.90 11.21
N MET A 212 5.26 8.14 12.27
CA MET A 212 5.44 8.60 13.64
C MET A 212 5.79 7.43 14.56
N ASN A 213 6.49 7.76 15.65
CA ASN A 213 6.81 6.81 16.71
C ASN A 213 5.90 7.06 17.92
N LEU A 214 5.19 6.03 18.37
CA LEU A 214 4.23 6.11 19.47
C LEU A 214 4.87 5.87 20.84
N SER A 215 6.16 5.59 20.92
CA SER A 215 6.84 5.22 22.18
C SER A 215 6.91 6.35 23.21
N SER A 216 6.56 7.57 22.80
CA SER A 216 6.43 8.72 23.71
C SER A 216 5.17 8.67 24.58
N LEU A 217 4.15 7.91 24.18
CA LEU A 217 2.87 7.83 24.87
C LEU A 217 2.94 6.84 26.03
N ARG A 218 2.45 7.26 27.21
CA ARG A 218 2.39 6.38 28.38
C ARG A 218 1.59 5.11 28.10
N PRO A 219 2.01 3.99 28.69
CA PRO A 219 1.39 2.70 28.43
C PRO A 219 -0.03 2.61 28.97
N ARG A 220 -0.73 1.60 28.51
CA ARG A 220 -2.06 1.22 28.98
C ARG A 220 -2.05 1.02 30.50
N HIS A 221 -3.12 1.47 31.16
CA HIS A 221 -3.29 1.43 32.60
C HIS A 221 -2.32 2.31 33.42
N ALA A 222 -1.39 3.04 32.81
CA ALA A 222 -0.60 4.04 33.53
C ALA A 222 -1.51 5.11 34.15
N TYR A 223 -1.16 5.56 35.36
CA TYR A 223 -1.95 6.55 36.11
C TYR A 223 -1.93 7.93 35.45
N VAL A 224 -3.12 8.55 35.34
CA VAL A 224 -3.32 9.90 34.81
C VAL A 224 -3.80 10.82 35.91
N LYS A 225 -2.85 11.56 36.50
CA LYS A 225 -3.09 12.43 37.66
C LYS A 225 -4.24 13.43 37.46
N GLY A 226 -4.33 14.05 36.27
CA GLY A 226 -5.27 15.14 35.97
C GLY A 226 -6.76 14.74 36.01
N VAL A 227 -7.07 13.44 35.88
CA VAL A 227 -8.45 12.91 35.90
C VAL A 227 -8.62 11.77 36.89
N ASN A 228 -7.61 11.50 37.70
CA ASN A 228 -7.56 10.38 38.65
C ASN A 228 -7.97 9.04 38.01
N GLY A 229 -7.51 8.82 36.76
CA GLY A 229 -7.88 7.69 35.92
C GLY A 229 -6.68 6.93 35.37
N ARG A 230 -6.91 6.11 34.36
CA ARG A 230 -5.90 5.29 33.73
C ARG A 230 -5.81 5.58 32.22
N SER A 231 -4.62 5.45 31.67
CA SER A 231 -4.36 5.59 30.24
C SER A 231 -4.97 4.44 29.45
N SER A 232 -5.49 4.74 28.24
CA SER A 232 -5.91 3.76 27.24
C SER A 232 -4.74 3.12 26.48
N GLY A 233 -3.52 3.70 26.59
CA GLY A 233 -2.30 3.19 26.00
C GLY A 233 -2.01 3.65 24.58
N SER A 234 -0.77 3.39 24.13
CA SER A 234 -0.26 3.81 22.82
C SER A 234 -1.03 3.19 21.66
N VAL A 235 -1.42 1.93 21.75
CA VAL A 235 -2.16 1.19 20.70
C VAL A 235 -3.54 1.77 20.44
N SER A 236 -4.26 2.18 21.50
CA SER A 236 -5.57 2.81 21.34
C SER A 236 -5.50 4.15 20.61
N TRP A 237 -4.47 4.95 20.90
CA TRP A 237 -4.21 6.18 20.15
C TRP A 237 -3.72 5.90 18.73
N GLY A 238 -2.94 4.83 18.52
CA GLY A 238 -2.60 4.34 17.19
C GLY A 238 -3.82 4.02 16.34
N GLY A 239 -4.87 3.44 16.96
CA GLY A 239 -6.18 3.21 16.33
C GLY A 239 -6.84 4.49 15.85
N LEU A 240 -6.78 5.60 16.64
CA LEU A 240 -7.31 6.91 16.23
C LEU A 240 -6.56 7.46 15.01
N PHE A 241 -5.23 7.43 15.01
CA PHE A 241 -4.42 7.87 13.86
C PHE A 241 -4.74 7.03 12.60
N SER A 242 -4.85 5.72 12.76
CA SER A 242 -5.24 4.80 11.69
C SER A 242 -6.63 5.10 11.13
N PHE A 243 -7.61 5.34 12.00
CA PHE A 243 -8.98 5.68 11.58
C PHE A 243 -9.01 6.95 10.73
N VAL A 244 -8.37 8.03 11.19
CA VAL A 244 -8.32 9.30 10.45
C VAL A 244 -7.58 9.15 9.14
N THR A 245 -6.52 8.35 9.08
CA THR A 245 -5.82 8.03 7.83
C THR A 245 -6.76 7.46 6.77
N GLY A 246 -7.69 6.59 7.17
CA GLY A 246 -8.70 6.00 6.27
C GLY A 246 -9.75 7.00 5.75
N LEU A 247 -9.94 8.13 6.44
CA LEU A 247 -10.89 9.16 6.03
C LEU A 247 -10.31 10.16 5.02
N ILE A 248 -8.96 10.28 4.96
CA ILE A 248 -8.32 11.32 4.15
C ILE A 248 -8.17 10.85 2.71
N GLU A 249 -8.78 11.58 1.79
CA GLU A 249 -8.60 11.43 0.36
C GLU A 249 -7.77 12.58 -0.20
N GLN A 250 -6.67 12.23 -0.87
CA GLN A 250 -5.72 13.18 -1.45
C GLN A 250 -6.18 13.57 -2.85
N GLY A 251 -6.93 14.67 -2.98
CA GLY A 251 -7.34 15.19 -4.29
C GLY A 251 -8.16 14.18 -5.13
N GLY A 252 -8.96 13.32 -4.49
CA GLY A 252 -9.85 12.37 -5.16
C GLY A 252 -9.20 11.10 -5.73
N SER A 253 -7.87 10.91 -5.59
CA SER A 253 -7.20 9.77 -6.22
C SER A 253 -6.29 8.92 -5.31
N ARG A 254 -5.95 9.38 -4.11
CA ARG A 254 -5.10 8.64 -3.16
C ARG A 254 -5.60 8.87 -1.74
N ARG A 255 -5.64 7.80 -0.93
CA ARG A 255 -5.90 7.88 0.51
C ARG A 255 -4.62 8.20 1.29
N GLY A 256 -4.78 8.59 2.55
CA GLY A 256 -3.68 8.78 3.47
C GLY A 256 -2.83 7.51 3.61
N ALA A 257 -1.54 7.68 3.89
CA ALA A 257 -0.62 6.59 4.17
C ALA A 257 0.11 6.89 5.47
N LEU A 258 0.15 5.91 6.40
CA LEU A 258 0.68 6.05 7.75
C LEU A 258 1.62 4.89 8.09
N MET A 259 2.75 5.21 8.74
CA MET A 259 3.57 4.26 9.47
C MET A 259 3.51 4.57 10.96
N LEU A 260 3.20 3.58 11.76
CA LEU A 260 3.29 3.63 13.22
C LEU A 260 4.44 2.74 13.69
N ILE A 261 5.33 3.29 14.49
CA ILE A 261 6.42 2.53 15.12
C ILE A 261 6.20 2.51 16.63
N LEU A 262 6.48 1.37 17.25
CA LEU A 262 6.61 1.25 18.70
C LEU A 262 7.93 0.52 18.99
N ASN A 263 8.72 1.08 19.93
CA ASN A 263 10.00 0.51 20.26
C ASN A 263 9.84 -0.72 21.16
N VAL A 264 10.70 -1.71 21.01
CA VAL A 264 10.63 -3.00 21.68
C VAL A 264 10.70 -2.94 23.21
N TRP A 265 11.21 -1.84 23.76
CA TRP A 265 11.25 -1.59 25.21
C TRP A 265 9.95 -1.03 25.79
N HIS A 266 8.97 -0.64 24.95
CA HIS A 266 7.72 -0.03 25.43
C HIS A 266 6.80 -1.07 26.08
N PRO A 267 6.12 -0.75 27.21
CA PRO A 267 5.25 -1.71 27.91
C PRO A 267 4.04 -2.22 27.08
N ASP A 268 3.55 -1.46 26.10
CA ASP A 268 2.44 -1.89 25.24
C ASP A 268 2.91 -2.72 24.03
N ILE A 269 4.18 -3.18 24.00
CA ILE A 269 4.75 -3.82 22.81
C ILE A 269 3.98 -5.07 22.38
N MET A 270 3.54 -5.92 23.30
CA MET A 270 2.80 -7.14 22.97
C MET A 270 1.42 -6.83 22.37
N ASP A 271 0.73 -5.82 22.90
CA ASP A 271 -0.54 -5.32 22.35
C ASP A 271 -0.34 -4.75 20.94
N PHE A 272 0.76 -4.04 20.72
CA PHE A 272 1.10 -3.46 19.42
C PHE A 272 1.40 -4.53 18.37
N ILE A 273 2.23 -5.52 18.68
CA ILE A 273 2.56 -6.64 17.80
C ILE A 273 1.28 -7.35 17.32
N ASN A 274 0.34 -7.57 18.22
CA ASN A 274 -0.90 -8.29 17.94
C ASN A 274 -2.02 -7.41 17.36
N SER A 275 -1.82 -6.09 17.25
CA SER A 275 -2.88 -5.15 16.88
C SER A 275 -3.48 -5.35 15.48
N LYS A 276 -2.76 -6.00 14.58
CA LYS A 276 -3.22 -6.37 13.23
C LYS A 276 -3.97 -7.71 13.17
N ARG A 277 -3.72 -8.58 14.14
CA ARG A 277 -4.42 -9.89 14.26
C ARG A 277 -5.83 -9.74 14.83
N GLU A 278 -6.10 -8.66 15.58
CA GLU A 278 -7.41 -8.32 16.09
C GLU A 278 -8.12 -7.36 15.14
N MET A 279 -9.23 -7.79 14.53
CA MET A 279 -10.01 -6.96 13.63
C MET A 279 -10.42 -5.64 14.27
N GLY A 280 -10.14 -4.52 13.61
CA GLY A 280 -10.63 -3.18 13.96
C GLY A 280 -9.71 -2.31 14.82
N LYS A 281 -8.54 -2.79 15.30
CA LYS A 281 -7.66 -1.94 16.12
C LYS A 281 -6.82 -0.97 15.27
N ILE A 282 -6.01 -1.46 14.32
CA ILE A 282 -5.20 -0.63 13.42
C ILE A 282 -5.37 -1.17 12.00
N THR A 283 -6.16 -0.50 11.16
CA THR A 283 -6.54 -0.99 9.82
C THR A 283 -5.92 -0.20 8.67
N ASN A 284 -5.70 1.12 8.85
CA ASN A 284 -5.22 2.02 7.79
C ASN A 284 -3.81 2.56 8.05
N ALA A 285 -2.98 1.81 8.76
CA ALA A 285 -1.59 2.16 9.00
C ALA A 285 -0.72 0.93 8.88
N ASN A 286 0.48 1.07 8.33
CA ASN A 286 1.53 0.08 8.45
C ASN A 286 2.13 0.15 9.85
N ILE A 287 2.56 -0.97 10.40
CA ILE A 287 3.18 -1.03 11.72
C ILE A 287 4.58 -1.68 11.64
N SER A 288 5.52 -1.14 12.42
CA SER A 288 6.86 -1.71 12.56
C SER A 288 7.33 -1.64 14.01
N VAL A 289 8.10 -2.62 14.43
CA VAL A 289 8.73 -2.62 15.75
C VAL A 289 10.14 -2.02 15.64
N GLY A 290 10.42 -1.01 16.45
CA GLY A 290 11.77 -0.45 16.62
C GLY A 290 12.62 -1.38 17.48
N ILE A 291 13.58 -2.05 16.85
CA ILE A 291 14.47 -3.04 17.45
C ILE A 291 15.82 -2.39 17.81
N THR A 292 16.31 -2.66 19.03
CA THR A 292 17.63 -2.25 19.48
C THR A 292 18.63 -3.39 19.35
N ASP A 293 19.94 -3.07 19.28
CA ASP A 293 21.01 -4.07 19.24
C ASP A 293 21.04 -4.87 20.56
N ASP A 294 20.84 -4.22 21.70
CA ASP A 294 20.78 -4.88 23.02
C ASP A 294 19.63 -5.90 23.10
N PHE A 295 18.48 -5.59 22.49
CA PHE A 295 17.37 -6.54 22.41
C PHE A 295 17.75 -7.78 21.58
N MET A 296 18.40 -7.60 20.43
CA MET A 296 18.86 -8.74 19.60
C MET A 296 19.89 -9.59 20.33
N VAL A 297 20.77 -8.96 21.10
CA VAL A 297 21.72 -9.68 21.97
C VAL A 297 20.96 -10.47 23.06
N ALA A 298 19.95 -9.89 23.69
CA ALA A 298 19.14 -10.57 24.71
C ALA A 298 18.33 -11.75 24.11
N VAL A 299 17.76 -11.59 22.91
CA VAL A 299 17.06 -12.66 22.18
C VAL A 299 17.99 -13.86 21.98
N ARG A 300 19.19 -13.63 21.42
CA ARG A 300 20.17 -14.68 21.13
C ARG A 300 20.74 -15.36 22.36
N ALA A 301 20.86 -14.62 23.45
CA ALA A 301 21.34 -15.13 24.72
C ALA A 301 20.24 -15.75 25.59
N GLY A 302 18.98 -15.76 25.16
CA GLY A 302 17.83 -16.27 25.93
C GLY A 302 17.59 -15.51 27.24
N LYS A 303 17.94 -14.21 27.28
CA LYS A 303 17.84 -13.38 28.49
C LYS A 303 16.45 -12.78 28.64
N GLU A 304 16.20 -12.27 29.84
CA GLU A 304 15.04 -11.43 30.15
C GLU A 304 15.20 -10.04 29.53
N TRP A 305 14.07 -9.43 29.24
CA TRP A 305 13.93 -8.09 28.71
C TRP A 305 12.92 -7.29 29.53
N ASN A 306 13.32 -6.15 30.01
CA ASN A 306 12.46 -5.25 30.76
C ASN A 306 11.74 -4.31 29.81
N THR A 307 10.41 -4.28 29.86
CA THR A 307 9.67 -3.18 29.26
C THR A 307 9.61 -2.03 30.25
N VAL A 308 10.01 -0.85 29.80
CA VAL A 308 10.22 0.33 30.66
C VAL A 308 9.52 1.56 30.08
N PHE A 309 9.20 2.48 30.98
CA PHE A 309 8.69 3.80 30.58
C PHE A 309 9.18 4.83 31.61
N PRO A 310 9.37 6.12 31.22
CA PRO A 310 9.69 7.18 32.16
C PRO A 310 8.70 7.24 33.33
N ASP A 311 9.23 7.55 34.51
CA ASP A 311 8.37 7.89 35.64
C ASP A 311 7.66 9.20 35.35
N THR A 312 6.33 9.14 35.16
CA THR A 312 5.53 10.33 34.88
C THR A 312 5.43 11.31 36.05
N SER A 313 5.90 10.93 37.24
CA SER A 313 6.05 11.81 38.40
C SER A 313 7.37 12.59 38.40
N ASP A 314 8.33 12.23 37.56
CA ASP A 314 9.59 12.97 37.41
C ASP A 314 9.32 14.42 36.98
N PRO A 315 9.85 15.44 37.70
CA PRO A 315 9.60 16.83 37.36
C PRO A 315 9.98 17.22 35.91
N LYS A 316 10.95 16.52 35.31
CA LYS A 316 11.42 16.75 33.94
C LYS A 316 10.51 16.12 32.89
N TYR A 317 9.60 15.20 33.28
CA TYR A 317 8.80 14.41 32.34
C TYR A 317 8.06 15.27 31.29
N ASN A 318 7.36 16.29 31.74
CA ASN A 318 6.54 17.12 30.86
C ASN A 318 7.36 18.04 29.94
N THR A 319 8.62 18.31 30.25
CA THR A 319 9.50 19.23 29.51
C THR A 319 10.47 18.49 28.59
N ASP A 320 11.03 17.37 29.06
CA ASP A 320 12.22 16.76 28.44
C ASP A 320 11.90 15.41 27.76
N TRP A 321 10.72 14.80 28.04
CA TRP A 321 10.34 13.56 27.42
C TRP A 321 9.76 13.77 26.02
N ASP A 322 10.38 13.15 25.03
CA ASP A 322 10.03 13.23 23.61
C ASP A 322 9.91 11.86 22.89
N GLY A 323 10.10 10.77 23.64
CA GLY A 323 10.07 9.39 23.11
C GLY A 323 11.45 8.76 22.91
N ASP A 324 12.53 9.51 23.11
CA ASP A 324 13.91 9.00 23.08
C ASP A 324 14.35 8.57 24.49
N LEU A 325 14.29 7.25 24.73
CA LEU A 325 14.60 6.67 26.06
C LEU A 325 16.06 6.86 26.44
N ASP A 326 16.98 6.72 25.50
CA ASP A 326 18.40 6.86 25.75
C ASP A 326 18.77 8.31 26.11
N ALA A 327 18.19 9.26 25.37
CA ALA A 327 18.37 10.68 25.68
C ALA A 327 17.78 11.02 27.05
N TRP A 328 16.61 10.44 27.40
CA TRP A 328 15.98 10.60 28.71
C TRP A 328 16.86 10.10 29.85
N ILE A 329 17.40 8.87 29.74
CA ILE A 329 18.28 8.28 30.74
C ILE A 329 19.58 9.07 30.84
N LYS A 330 20.18 9.47 29.73
CA LYS A 330 21.43 10.30 29.73
C LYS A 330 21.24 11.65 30.41
N LYS A 331 20.06 12.24 30.36
CA LYS A 331 19.69 13.47 31.08
C LYS A 331 19.35 13.23 32.57
N GLY A 332 19.47 11.97 33.05
CA GLY A 332 19.19 11.57 34.44
C GLY A 332 17.69 11.50 34.77
N GLY A 333 16.88 11.21 33.77
CA GLY A 333 15.46 10.93 33.95
C GLY A 333 15.22 9.55 34.53
N SER A 334 14.23 9.42 35.42
CA SER A 334 13.88 8.15 36.08
C SER A 334 12.95 7.31 35.18
N THR A 335 13.09 5.98 35.30
CA THR A 335 12.26 5.01 34.57
C THR A 335 11.60 4.00 35.51
N ILE A 336 10.46 3.46 35.12
CA ILE A 336 9.74 2.38 35.81
C ILE A 336 9.75 1.14 34.92
N VAL A 337 10.10 -0.01 35.51
CA VAL A 337 9.94 -1.31 34.85
C VAL A 337 8.47 -1.74 35.04
N TYR A 338 7.78 -1.97 33.92
CA TYR A 338 6.38 -2.42 33.92
C TYR A 338 6.27 -3.94 33.89
N GLN A 339 7.10 -4.58 33.09
CA GLN A 339 7.10 -6.04 32.94
C GLN A 339 8.53 -6.51 32.64
N THR A 340 8.84 -7.71 33.10
CA THR A 340 10.02 -8.47 32.71
C THR A 340 9.55 -9.70 31.93
N LEU A 341 9.94 -9.79 30.67
CA LEU A 341 9.57 -10.85 29.74
C LEU A 341 10.84 -11.53 29.24
N LYS A 342 10.74 -12.74 28.69
CA LYS A 342 11.87 -13.26 27.93
C LYS A 342 11.96 -12.51 26.59
N ALA A 343 13.16 -12.03 26.24
CA ALA A 343 13.37 -11.35 24.96
C ALA A 343 12.93 -12.22 23.77
N LYS A 344 13.16 -13.53 23.88
CA LYS A 344 12.75 -14.49 22.85
C LYS A 344 11.24 -14.55 22.67
N ASP A 345 10.44 -14.45 23.74
CA ASP A 345 8.97 -14.51 23.63
C ASP A 345 8.41 -13.28 22.86
N ILE A 346 9.03 -12.10 23.05
CA ILE A 346 8.68 -10.89 22.27
C ILE A 346 9.07 -11.08 20.80
N TRP A 347 10.28 -11.60 20.56
CA TRP A 347 10.76 -11.86 19.19
C TRP A 347 9.89 -12.88 18.46
N ASP A 348 9.54 -13.99 19.12
CA ASP A 348 8.67 -15.01 18.56
C ASP A 348 7.27 -14.44 18.25
N ALA A 349 6.73 -13.57 19.10
CA ALA A 349 5.48 -12.88 18.82
C ALA A 349 5.54 -11.97 17.58
N ILE A 350 6.66 -11.22 17.39
CA ILE A 350 6.90 -10.41 16.18
C ILE A 350 6.89 -11.30 14.94
N VAL A 351 7.67 -12.39 14.99
CA VAL A 351 7.82 -13.33 13.88
C VAL A 351 6.50 -14.03 13.55
N GLU A 352 5.78 -14.51 14.56
CA GLU A 352 4.49 -15.16 14.38
C GLU A 352 3.42 -14.23 13.80
N SER A 353 3.38 -12.98 14.28
CA SER A 353 2.45 -11.97 13.75
C SER A 353 2.81 -11.63 12.29
N ALA A 354 4.08 -11.43 11.96
CA ALA A 354 4.54 -11.18 10.60
C ALA A 354 4.24 -12.36 9.67
N TRP A 355 4.44 -13.59 10.12
CA TRP A 355 4.09 -14.79 9.37
C TRP A 355 2.60 -14.90 9.09
N ALA A 356 1.76 -14.54 10.07
CA ALA A 356 0.30 -14.64 9.98
C ALA A 356 -0.33 -13.53 9.13
N SER A 357 0.18 -12.28 9.21
CA SER A 357 -0.47 -11.09 8.62
C SER A 357 0.45 -10.19 7.79
N ALA A 358 1.72 -10.58 7.57
CA ALA A 358 2.77 -9.79 6.93
C ALA A 358 3.17 -8.50 7.71
N GLU A 359 2.72 -8.37 8.94
CA GLU A 359 3.03 -7.25 9.85
C GLU A 359 3.14 -7.74 11.30
N PRO A 360 3.97 -7.10 12.16
CA PRO A 360 4.76 -5.89 11.91
C PRO A 360 6.02 -6.13 11.08
N GLY A 361 6.48 -5.08 10.42
CA GLY A 361 7.86 -5.02 9.95
C GLY A 361 8.84 -4.80 11.10
N VAL A 362 10.15 -4.91 10.82
CA VAL A 362 11.22 -4.59 11.77
C VAL A 362 12.01 -3.39 11.29
N PHE A 363 12.36 -2.52 12.24
CA PHE A 363 13.18 -1.34 12.03
C PHE A 363 14.35 -1.37 13.02
N PHE A 364 15.58 -1.58 12.55
CA PHE A 364 16.77 -1.69 13.38
C PHE A 364 17.30 -0.29 13.75
N MET A 365 16.74 0.27 14.83
CA MET A 365 16.92 1.65 15.26
C MET A 365 18.37 2.04 15.45
N ASP A 366 19.12 1.24 16.22
CA ASP A 366 20.51 1.56 16.58
C ASP A 366 21.39 1.55 15.34
N ARG A 367 21.24 0.53 14.50
CA ARG A 367 21.95 0.44 13.22
C ARG A 367 21.67 1.65 12.34
N TYR A 368 20.39 2.04 12.25
CA TYR A 368 20.02 3.18 11.43
C TYR A 368 20.72 4.45 11.92
N ASN A 369 20.68 4.69 13.24
CA ASN A 369 21.30 5.87 13.83
C ASN A 369 22.84 5.82 13.77
N GLN A 370 23.48 4.65 13.97
CA GLN A 370 24.93 4.46 13.81
C GLN A 370 25.40 4.76 12.38
N MET A 371 24.59 4.40 11.38
CA MET A 371 24.92 4.62 9.97
C MET A 371 24.49 6.01 9.47
N SER A 372 23.69 6.76 10.22
CA SER A 372 23.10 8.03 9.77
C SER A 372 24.14 9.15 9.67
N ASN A 373 24.13 9.88 8.58
CA ASN A 373 24.92 11.09 8.37
C ASN A 373 24.46 12.28 9.24
N SER A 374 23.23 12.21 9.79
CA SER A 374 22.66 13.25 10.67
C SER A 374 22.87 13.00 12.16
N TRP A 375 23.56 11.92 12.55
CA TRP A 375 23.70 11.42 13.91
C TRP A 375 24.11 12.47 14.94
N TYR A 376 24.86 13.49 14.53
CA TYR A 376 25.43 14.48 15.41
C TYR A 376 24.54 15.68 15.74
N TYR A 377 23.39 15.81 15.05
CA TYR A 377 22.42 16.88 15.34
C TYR A 377 20.99 16.38 15.51
N CYS A 378 20.62 15.22 14.96
CA CYS A 378 19.31 14.65 15.19
C CYS A 378 19.33 13.12 15.03
N SER A 379 18.51 12.44 15.83
CA SER A 379 18.27 11.00 15.75
C SER A 379 17.12 10.69 14.80
N ILE A 380 17.22 9.53 14.14
CA ILE A 380 16.14 8.95 13.35
C ILE A 380 15.20 8.21 14.30
N GLN A 381 13.92 8.57 14.30
CA GLN A 381 12.93 8.02 15.24
C GLN A 381 11.85 7.19 14.55
N SER A 382 11.61 7.41 13.26
CA SER A 382 10.59 6.72 12.49
C SER A 382 10.94 6.68 11.01
N THR A 383 10.14 5.96 10.24
CA THR A 383 10.22 5.94 8.78
C THR A 383 8.94 6.47 8.15
N ASN A 384 9.01 6.80 6.87
CA ASN A 384 7.82 7.01 6.03
C ASN A 384 7.01 5.68 5.90
N PRO A 385 5.79 5.70 5.34
CA PRO A 385 4.93 4.52 5.26
C PRO A 385 5.52 3.28 4.59
N CYS A 386 6.39 3.45 3.62
CA CYS A 386 7.01 2.33 2.88
C CYS A 386 8.39 1.89 3.45
N GLY A 387 8.90 2.58 4.48
CA GLY A 387 10.10 2.18 5.20
C GLY A 387 11.44 2.55 4.54
N GLU A 388 11.45 3.13 3.33
CA GLU A 388 12.69 3.48 2.62
C GLU A 388 13.37 4.73 3.16
N GLN A 389 12.67 5.57 3.92
CA GLN A 389 13.20 6.81 4.47
C GLN A 389 13.06 6.85 6.00
N GLY A 390 14.16 6.55 6.70
CA GLY A 390 14.27 6.92 8.11
C GLY A 390 14.55 8.41 8.22
N LEU A 391 13.72 9.10 8.97
CA LEU A 391 13.74 10.55 9.06
C LEU A 391 13.75 11.02 10.51
N PRO A 392 14.39 12.15 10.81
CA PRO A 392 14.23 12.81 12.09
C PRO A 392 12.86 13.47 12.19
N PRO A 393 12.46 13.94 13.37
CA PRO A 393 11.27 14.76 13.53
C PRO A 393 11.26 15.95 12.55
N TRP A 394 10.14 16.17 11.86
CA TRP A 394 9.97 17.16 10.80
C TRP A 394 10.79 16.90 9.53
N GLY A 395 11.52 15.80 9.50
CA GLY A 395 12.24 15.37 8.29
C GLY A 395 11.28 15.04 7.16
N VAL A 396 11.69 15.39 5.95
CA VAL A 396 10.97 15.10 4.71
C VAL A 396 11.94 14.63 3.64
N CYS A 397 11.44 13.96 2.60
CA CYS A 397 12.26 13.58 1.46
C CYS A 397 11.47 13.65 0.16
N ASN A 398 12.10 14.22 -0.87
CA ASN A 398 11.68 14.11 -2.25
C ASN A 398 12.31 12.88 -2.88
N LEU A 399 11.60 12.27 -3.83
CA LEU A 399 12.00 11.02 -4.45
C LEU A 399 12.16 11.16 -5.96
N GLY A 400 13.09 10.40 -6.51
CA GLY A 400 13.23 10.19 -7.94
C GLY A 400 13.99 8.89 -8.19
N SER A 401 13.76 8.24 -9.32
CA SER A 401 14.32 6.92 -9.58
C SER A 401 14.94 6.86 -10.97
N ILE A 402 16.16 6.35 -11.05
CA ILE A 402 16.84 6.04 -12.30
C ILE A 402 16.25 4.75 -12.84
N ASN A 403 15.83 4.74 -14.07
CA ASN A 403 15.35 3.54 -14.74
C ASN A 403 16.51 2.74 -15.32
N LEU A 404 17.01 1.80 -14.55
CA LEU A 404 18.18 0.99 -14.92
C LEU A 404 18.00 0.22 -16.24
N SER A 405 16.75 -0.08 -16.61
CA SER A 405 16.45 -0.78 -17.86
C SER A 405 16.93 -0.02 -19.12
N GLN A 406 17.13 1.31 -19.03
CA GLN A 406 17.55 2.18 -20.14
C GLN A 406 19.07 2.18 -20.33
N PHE A 407 19.84 1.63 -19.40
CA PHE A 407 21.30 1.72 -19.42
C PHE A 407 21.98 0.41 -19.78
N VAL A 408 21.29 -0.50 -20.48
CA VAL A 408 21.88 -1.74 -21.01
C VAL A 408 21.71 -1.77 -22.53
N LYS A 409 22.82 -1.96 -23.23
CA LYS A 409 22.85 -2.21 -24.66
C LYS A 409 23.81 -3.35 -24.94
N ASP A 410 23.36 -4.34 -25.72
CA ASP A 410 24.16 -5.51 -26.11
C ASP A 410 24.87 -6.17 -24.90
N LYS A 411 24.13 -6.38 -23.80
CA LYS A 411 24.61 -6.93 -22.52
C LYS A 411 25.71 -6.11 -21.84
N THR A 412 25.86 -4.84 -22.23
CA THR A 412 26.87 -3.93 -21.65
C THR A 412 26.19 -2.73 -21.03
N VAL A 413 26.67 -2.31 -19.87
CA VAL A 413 26.16 -1.13 -19.17
C VAL A 413 26.69 0.15 -19.83
N LEU A 414 25.81 1.10 -20.06
CA LEU A 414 26.14 2.44 -20.58
C LEU A 414 26.56 3.36 -19.40
N TRP A 415 27.76 3.12 -18.86
CA TRP A 415 28.23 3.78 -17.63
C TRP A 415 28.27 5.31 -17.74
N ASP A 416 28.68 5.86 -18.88
CA ASP A 416 28.78 7.31 -19.09
C ASP A 416 27.42 7.99 -19.04
N ASP A 417 26.42 7.42 -19.71
CA ASP A 417 25.04 7.92 -19.70
C ASP A 417 24.40 7.75 -18.30
N LEU A 418 24.67 6.62 -17.64
CA LEU A 418 24.22 6.38 -16.27
C LEU A 418 24.84 7.42 -15.33
N GLY A 419 26.16 7.65 -15.39
CA GLY A 419 26.84 8.65 -14.56
C GLY A 419 26.32 10.07 -14.80
N ARG A 420 26.11 10.46 -16.07
CA ARG A 420 25.48 11.73 -16.41
C ARG A 420 24.08 11.86 -15.82
N THR A 421 23.27 10.81 -15.92
CA THR A 421 21.92 10.79 -15.38
C THR A 421 21.94 10.93 -13.86
N ILE A 422 22.83 10.21 -13.15
CA ILE A 422 22.98 10.32 -11.69
C ILE A 422 23.28 11.76 -11.28
N ARG A 423 24.30 12.37 -11.88
CA ARG A 423 24.72 13.74 -11.56
C ARG A 423 23.60 14.76 -11.79
N SER A 424 22.96 14.68 -12.97
CA SER A 424 21.86 15.59 -13.28
C SER A 424 20.63 15.38 -12.39
N SER A 425 20.36 14.13 -11.96
CA SER A 425 19.28 13.81 -11.05
C SER A 425 19.50 14.31 -9.61
N VAL A 426 20.75 14.25 -9.10
CA VAL A 426 21.10 14.83 -7.80
C VAL A 426 20.81 16.34 -7.80
N ARG A 427 21.23 17.05 -8.84
CA ARG A 427 20.94 18.49 -8.98
C ARG A 427 19.45 18.78 -9.14
N PHE A 428 18.75 17.96 -9.92
CA PHE A 428 17.29 18.09 -10.07
C PHE A 428 16.59 17.98 -8.73
N LEU A 429 16.92 16.96 -7.93
CA LEU A 429 16.30 16.74 -6.62
C LEU A 429 16.73 17.82 -5.58
N ASP A 430 17.95 18.35 -5.67
CA ASP A 430 18.35 19.51 -4.85
C ASP A 430 17.50 20.74 -5.17
N ASN A 431 17.22 21.03 -6.44
CA ASN A 431 16.36 22.12 -6.85
C ASN A 431 14.89 21.91 -6.43
N VAL A 432 14.40 20.67 -6.36
CA VAL A 432 13.05 20.35 -5.85
C VAL A 432 12.86 20.85 -4.42
N ILE A 433 13.92 20.86 -3.59
CA ILE A 433 13.86 21.37 -2.21
C ILE A 433 13.50 22.85 -2.17
N ASP A 434 13.99 23.61 -3.14
CA ASP A 434 13.78 25.05 -3.21
C ASP A 434 12.46 25.42 -3.95
N ASP A 435 11.93 24.53 -4.79
CA ASP A 435 10.71 24.75 -5.59
C ASP A 435 9.42 24.34 -4.87
N THR A 436 9.50 23.39 -3.95
CA THR A 436 8.29 22.81 -3.31
C THR A 436 7.63 23.79 -2.36
N PRO A 437 6.29 23.89 -2.32
CA PRO A 437 5.58 24.59 -1.27
C PRO A 437 5.75 23.91 0.10
N TYR A 438 6.04 24.69 1.14
CA TYR A 438 6.10 24.23 2.53
C TYR A 438 4.89 24.72 3.30
N PHE A 439 4.17 23.80 3.95
CA PHE A 439 3.04 24.18 4.79
C PHE A 439 3.48 24.45 6.24
N PHE A 440 4.35 23.60 6.78
CA PHE A 440 4.91 23.76 8.11
C PHE A 440 6.30 24.40 8.04
N GLU A 441 6.51 25.44 8.84
CA GLU A 441 7.79 26.12 8.93
C GLU A 441 8.88 25.18 9.50
N GLU A 442 8.49 24.25 10.37
CA GLU A 442 9.38 23.24 10.93
C GLU A 442 9.93 22.32 9.84
N ASN A 443 9.08 21.86 8.92
CA ASN A 443 9.55 21.09 7.77
C ASN A 443 10.49 21.92 6.89
N ARG A 444 10.17 23.18 6.66
CA ARG A 444 11.04 24.07 5.87
C ARG A 444 12.43 24.23 6.51
N LYS A 445 12.47 24.51 7.81
CA LYS A 445 13.73 24.65 8.54
C LYS A 445 14.55 23.36 8.51
N GLN A 446 13.92 22.21 8.81
CA GLN A 446 14.59 20.93 8.82
C GLN A 446 15.12 20.58 7.42
N GLN A 447 14.30 20.66 6.40
CA GLN A 447 14.67 20.27 5.05
C GLN A 447 15.70 21.21 4.42
N GLN A 448 15.57 22.52 4.58
CA GLN A 448 16.58 23.47 4.11
C GLN A 448 17.88 23.38 4.92
N GLY A 449 17.79 22.99 6.20
CA GLY A 449 18.93 22.77 7.08
C GLY A 449 19.78 21.56 6.69
N GLU A 450 19.16 20.48 6.24
CA GLU A 450 19.84 19.21 5.89
C GLU A 450 19.85 18.89 4.40
N ARG A 451 19.00 19.49 3.62
CA ARG A 451 18.85 19.30 2.16
C ARG A 451 18.83 17.83 1.74
N ARG A 452 18.00 17.04 2.40
CA ARG A 452 17.87 15.60 2.17
C ARG A 452 17.19 15.32 0.84
N ILE A 453 17.78 14.43 0.04
CA ILE A 453 17.17 13.91 -1.19
C ILE A 453 17.13 12.39 -1.18
N GLY A 454 16.26 11.80 -2.02
CA GLY A 454 16.10 10.36 -2.14
C GLY A 454 16.15 9.92 -3.60
N LEU A 455 17.37 9.81 -4.12
CA LEU A 455 17.61 9.22 -5.43
C LEU A 455 17.62 7.69 -5.29
N GLY A 456 16.74 7.01 -6.00
CA GLY A 456 16.64 5.55 -6.05
C GLY A 456 16.75 5.01 -7.46
N THR A 457 16.32 3.77 -7.62
CA THR A 457 16.31 3.08 -8.90
C THR A 457 14.98 2.34 -9.12
N MET A 458 14.68 2.04 -10.37
CA MET A 458 13.67 1.10 -10.82
C MET A 458 14.24 0.31 -12.00
N GLY A 459 13.61 -0.78 -12.39
CA GLY A 459 14.07 -1.56 -13.54
C GLY A 459 15.31 -2.39 -13.28
N LEU A 460 15.60 -2.73 -12.00
CA LEU A 460 16.74 -3.61 -11.67
C LEU A 460 16.56 -5.00 -12.28
N ALA A 461 15.37 -5.60 -12.17
CA ALA A 461 15.11 -6.91 -12.76
C ALA A 461 15.23 -6.87 -14.30
N ASP A 462 14.73 -5.81 -14.94
CA ASP A 462 14.91 -5.63 -16.40
C ASP A 462 16.38 -5.53 -16.79
N MET A 463 17.18 -4.76 -16.03
CA MET A 463 18.62 -4.64 -16.27
C MET A 463 19.31 -6.00 -16.17
N LEU A 464 19.03 -6.76 -15.11
CA LEU A 464 19.60 -8.09 -14.91
C LEU A 464 19.20 -9.06 -16.03
N ILE A 465 17.93 -9.06 -16.46
CA ILE A 465 17.45 -9.87 -17.57
C ILE A 465 18.19 -9.50 -18.87
N LYS A 466 18.34 -8.20 -19.18
CA LYS A 466 19.07 -7.71 -20.36
C LYS A 466 20.57 -8.06 -20.31
N MET A 467 21.12 -8.25 -19.11
CA MET A 467 22.50 -8.72 -18.87
C MET A 467 22.61 -10.25 -18.81
N GLU A 468 21.49 -10.97 -18.93
CA GLU A 468 21.39 -12.44 -18.74
C GLU A 468 21.89 -12.90 -17.34
N LEU A 469 21.62 -12.11 -16.31
CA LEU A 469 21.96 -12.40 -14.92
C LEU A 469 20.70 -12.81 -14.16
N ALA A 470 20.67 -14.01 -13.60
CA ALA A 470 19.56 -14.47 -12.78
C ALA A 470 19.51 -13.66 -11.47
N TYR A 471 18.36 -13.06 -11.17
CA TYR A 471 18.16 -12.27 -9.96
C TYR A 471 18.48 -13.09 -8.71
N GLY A 472 19.29 -12.54 -7.78
CA GLY A 472 19.70 -13.21 -6.53
C GLY A 472 20.82 -14.25 -6.68
N SER A 473 21.31 -14.52 -7.90
CA SER A 473 22.49 -15.36 -8.11
C SER A 473 23.79 -14.67 -7.69
N GLU A 474 24.83 -15.43 -7.37
CA GLU A 474 26.14 -14.88 -6.99
C GLU A 474 26.71 -13.89 -8.03
N PRO A 475 26.64 -14.16 -9.36
CA PRO A 475 27.05 -13.20 -10.37
C PRO A 475 26.23 -11.91 -10.33
N SER A 476 24.90 -12.01 -10.13
CA SER A 476 24.04 -10.83 -10.02
C SER A 476 24.32 -10.01 -8.75
N LEU A 477 24.62 -10.65 -7.64
CA LEU A 477 24.96 -9.96 -6.38
C LEU A 477 26.28 -9.18 -6.51
N LYS A 478 27.29 -9.72 -7.18
CA LYS A 478 28.56 -9.03 -7.47
C LYS A 478 28.31 -7.82 -8.38
N PHE A 479 27.52 -8.00 -9.42
CA PHE A 479 27.15 -6.92 -10.34
C PHE A 479 26.35 -5.82 -9.61
N ILE A 480 25.39 -6.19 -8.76
CA ILE A 480 24.61 -5.25 -7.96
C ILE A 480 25.50 -4.44 -7.02
N ASP A 481 26.45 -5.07 -6.34
CA ASP A 481 27.40 -4.36 -5.46
C ASP A 481 28.24 -3.32 -6.25
N GLU A 482 28.73 -3.70 -7.42
CA GLU A 482 29.49 -2.80 -8.30
C GLU A 482 28.62 -1.64 -8.85
N LEU A 483 27.43 -1.95 -9.31
CA LEU A 483 26.46 -0.98 -9.83
C LEU A 483 26.10 0.07 -8.77
N TYR A 484 25.72 -0.37 -7.57
CA TYR A 484 25.28 0.55 -6.53
C TYR A 484 26.45 1.31 -5.88
N LYS A 485 27.66 0.72 -5.88
CA LYS A 485 28.89 1.47 -5.57
C LYS A 485 29.09 2.61 -6.56
N PHE A 486 28.97 2.36 -7.86
CA PHE A 486 29.10 3.39 -8.89
C PHE A 486 28.05 4.49 -8.70
N ILE A 487 26.77 4.12 -8.49
CA ILE A 487 25.68 5.08 -8.24
C ILE A 487 26.00 5.95 -7.01
N CYS A 488 26.45 5.34 -5.92
CA CYS A 488 26.78 6.04 -4.69
C CYS A 488 27.95 7.02 -4.88
N VAL A 489 29.03 6.57 -5.50
CA VAL A 489 30.24 7.39 -5.75
C VAL A 489 29.91 8.60 -6.64
N GLU A 490 29.17 8.39 -7.72
CA GLU A 490 28.74 9.47 -8.63
C GLU A 490 27.83 10.48 -7.92
N ALA A 491 26.85 9.99 -7.13
CA ALA A 491 25.91 10.85 -6.42
C ALA A 491 26.63 11.72 -5.37
N TYR A 492 27.50 11.13 -4.55
CA TYR A 492 28.27 11.86 -3.55
C TYR A 492 29.27 12.82 -4.18
N SER A 493 29.92 12.43 -5.29
CA SER A 493 30.83 13.32 -6.04
C SER A 493 30.08 14.55 -6.55
N GLU A 494 28.87 14.36 -7.09
CA GLU A 494 28.07 15.49 -7.56
C GLU A 494 27.56 16.38 -6.41
N SER A 495 27.17 15.79 -5.29
CA SER A 495 26.77 16.58 -4.11
C SER A 495 27.94 17.43 -3.58
N CYS A 496 29.18 16.94 -3.66
CA CYS A 496 30.38 17.74 -3.38
C CYS A 496 30.58 18.88 -4.41
N ASN A 497 30.35 18.62 -5.70
CA ASN A 497 30.40 19.64 -6.76
C ASN A 497 29.35 20.73 -6.51
N LEU A 498 28.13 20.33 -6.14
CA LEU A 498 27.06 21.26 -5.76
C LEU A 498 27.40 22.06 -4.51
N ALA A 499 28.03 21.44 -3.51
CA ALA A 499 28.52 22.15 -2.33
C ALA A 499 29.53 23.23 -2.68
N LYS A 500 30.46 22.94 -3.61
CA LYS A 500 31.42 23.91 -4.13
C LYS A 500 30.75 25.07 -4.86
N GLU A 501 29.63 24.80 -5.59
CA GLU A 501 28.91 25.81 -6.39
C GLU A 501 27.89 26.60 -5.57
N LYS A 502 27.10 25.91 -4.71
CA LYS A 502 25.92 26.46 -4.02
C LYS A 502 26.10 26.52 -2.48
N GLY A 503 27.22 26.05 -1.95
CA GLY A 503 27.47 25.88 -0.52
C GLY A 503 26.98 24.53 0.04
N SER A 504 27.58 24.09 1.15
CA SER A 504 27.16 22.89 1.88
C SER A 504 25.77 23.08 2.50
N PHE A 505 25.12 21.97 2.89
CA PHE A 505 23.88 22.08 3.66
C PHE A 505 24.14 22.80 5.00
N PRO A 506 23.21 23.61 5.52
CA PRO A 506 23.47 24.47 6.71
C PRO A 506 23.91 23.74 7.99
N PHE A 507 23.46 22.50 8.21
CA PHE A 507 23.85 21.70 9.38
C PHE A 507 25.15 20.92 9.17
N PHE A 508 25.89 21.15 8.10
CA PHE A 508 27.10 20.44 7.74
C PHE A 508 28.25 20.69 8.74
N ASP A 509 28.84 19.62 9.24
CA ASP A 509 30.07 19.57 10.01
C ASP A 509 30.91 18.41 9.47
N ALA A 510 31.98 18.71 8.77
CA ALA A 510 32.81 17.75 8.06
C ALA A 510 33.35 16.66 8.97
N GLU A 511 33.92 17.07 10.16
CA GLU A 511 34.55 16.13 11.08
C GLU A 511 33.56 15.16 11.67
N LYS A 512 32.37 15.65 12.05
CA LYS A 512 31.31 14.79 12.61
C LYS A 512 30.68 13.93 11.53
N LEU A 513 30.34 14.48 10.37
CA LEU A 513 29.72 13.71 9.27
C LEU A 513 30.60 12.54 8.86
N LEU A 514 31.92 12.74 8.72
CA LEU A 514 32.86 11.69 8.35
C LEU A 514 33.04 10.59 9.42
N GLN A 515 32.49 10.76 10.61
CA GLN A 515 32.44 9.75 11.65
C GLN A 515 31.19 8.88 11.62
N SER A 516 30.18 9.18 10.77
CA SER A 516 29.03 8.29 10.60
C SER A 516 29.47 6.91 10.09
N GLY A 517 28.74 5.88 10.47
CA GLY A 517 29.03 4.52 10.00
C GLY A 517 29.03 4.43 8.48
N PHE A 518 28.12 5.14 7.82
CA PHE A 518 28.04 5.17 6.36
C PHE A 518 29.28 5.82 5.73
N MET A 519 29.71 6.97 6.22
CA MET A 519 30.87 7.66 5.67
C MET A 519 32.18 6.92 5.93
N LYS A 520 32.30 6.16 7.01
CA LYS A 520 33.50 5.34 7.30
C LYS A 520 33.74 4.25 6.27
N GLN A 521 32.70 3.74 5.63
CA GLN A 521 32.82 2.71 4.59
C GLN A 521 32.96 3.29 3.18
N MET A 522 32.79 4.61 3.01
CA MET A 522 32.94 5.26 1.71
C MET A 522 34.42 5.25 1.24
N PRO A 523 34.65 5.16 -0.09
CA PRO A 523 36.01 5.30 -0.64
C PRO A 523 36.69 6.57 -0.17
N GLU A 524 37.98 6.48 0.13
CA GLU A 524 38.76 7.61 0.66
C GLU A 524 38.72 8.84 -0.25
N GLU A 525 38.69 8.63 -1.58
CA GLU A 525 38.52 9.71 -2.55
C GLU A 525 37.27 10.56 -2.28
N ILE A 526 36.15 9.91 -1.95
CA ILE A 526 34.90 10.61 -1.64
C ILE A 526 34.97 11.32 -0.29
N ARG A 527 35.56 10.66 0.70
CA ARG A 527 35.77 11.25 2.04
C ARG A 527 36.65 12.50 1.95
N GLU A 528 37.68 12.47 1.12
CA GLU A 528 38.56 13.63 0.89
C GLU A 528 37.84 14.76 0.13
N LYS A 529 37.00 14.42 -0.89
CA LYS A 529 36.14 15.41 -1.56
C LYS A 529 35.20 16.10 -0.56
N VAL A 530 34.54 15.32 0.32
CA VAL A 530 33.67 15.87 1.38
C VAL A 530 34.45 16.78 2.32
N ARG A 531 35.67 16.40 2.75
CA ARG A 531 36.53 17.22 3.63
C ARG A 531 36.92 18.53 2.97
N THR A 532 37.22 18.50 1.67
CA THR A 532 37.78 19.65 0.95
C THR A 532 36.68 20.59 0.43
N HIS A 533 35.58 20.05 -0.06
CA HIS A 533 34.51 20.80 -0.76
C HIS A 533 33.22 20.92 0.02
N GLY A 534 33.05 20.14 1.08
CA GLY A 534 31.78 20.00 1.78
C GLY A 534 30.83 19.06 1.05
N LEU A 535 29.60 18.99 1.54
CA LEU A 535 28.52 18.18 0.98
C LEU A 535 27.22 19.01 0.90
N ARG A 536 26.54 18.97 -0.23
CA ARG A 536 25.29 19.74 -0.46
C ARG A 536 24.07 19.13 0.22
N ASN A 537 24.02 17.80 0.35
CA ASN A 537 22.85 17.03 0.79
C ASN A 537 23.30 16.03 1.87
N VAL A 538 22.62 15.97 3.01
CA VAL A 538 22.99 15.10 4.14
C VAL A 538 22.88 13.60 3.77
N THR A 539 21.82 13.24 3.04
CA THR A 539 21.62 11.92 2.45
C THR A 539 21.19 12.06 0.99
N LEU A 540 21.53 11.10 0.17
CA LEU A 540 21.31 11.15 -1.27
C LEU A 540 20.48 9.96 -1.78
N LEU A 541 20.67 8.76 -1.23
CA LEU A 541 20.23 7.52 -1.82
C LEU A 541 19.18 6.81 -0.98
N THR A 542 18.18 6.23 -1.67
CA THR A 542 17.11 5.42 -1.06
C THR A 542 16.55 4.44 -2.09
N GLN A 543 15.85 3.41 -1.67
CA GLN A 543 15.13 2.54 -2.60
C GLN A 543 13.64 2.56 -2.31
N ALA A 544 12.94 3.43 -3.04
CA ALA A 544 11.48 3.54 -2.97
C ALA A 544 10.81 2.42 -3.79
N PRO A 545 9.56 2.03 -3.46
CA PRO A 545 8.86 0.96 -4.17
C PRO A 545 8.52 1.28 -5.63
N THR A 546 8.39 2.54 -6.00
CA THR A 546 8.08 3.05 -7.35
C THR A 546 6.90 2.37 -8.09
N GLY A 547 5.97 1.75 -7.34
CA GLY A 547 4.90 0.93 -7.90
C GLY A 547 4.16 1.59 -9.07
N THR A 548 3.61 2.80 -8.87
CA THR A 548 2.85 3.49 -9.92
C THR A 548 3.74 4.03 -11.05
N THR A 549 4.90 4.61 -10.72
CA THR A 549 5.78 5.21 -11.72
C THR A 549 6.51 4.15 -12.55
N GLY A 550 6.98 3.06 -11.93
CA GLY A 550 7.61 1.96 -12.64
C GLY A 550 6.64 1.26 -13.61
N THR A 551 5.40 1.00 -13.16
CA THR A 551 4.36 0.44 -14.02
C THR A 551 3.96 1.40 -15.14
N MET A 552 3.89 2.71 -14.87
CA MET A 552 3.62 3.71 -15.92
C MET A 552 4.65 3.62 -17.06
N VAL A 553 5.91 3.52 -16.71
CA VAL A 553 7.00 3.49 -17.73
C VAL A 553 7.29 2.07 -18.24
N GLY A 554 6.61 1.05 -17.72
CA GLY A 554 6.70 -0.33 -18.22
C GLY A 554 7.97 -1.07 -17.82
N THR A 555 8.48 -0.85 -16.59
CA THR A 555 9.66 -1.51 -16.04
C THR A 555 9.38 -2.11 -14.65
N SER A 556 10.24 -2.99 -14.16
CA SER A 556 10.13 -3.55 -12.81
C SER A 556 10.21 -2.45 -11.75
N THR A 557 9.42 -2.59 -10.70
CA THR A 557 9.23 -1.55 -9.68
C THR A 557 10.31 -1.64 -8.60
N GLY A 558 10.92 -0.51 -8.28
CA GLY A 558 12.02 -0.44 -7.31
C GLY A 558 13.13 -1.42 -7.65
N ILE A 559 13.51 -2.19 -6.65
CA ILE A 559 14.51 -3.24 -6.77
C ILE A 559 13.88 -4.64 -6.75
N GLU A 560 12.56 -4.73 -6.90
CA GLU A 560 11.86 -6.02 -6.86
C GLU A 560 12.01 -6.80 -8.18
N PRO A 561 12.08 -8.14 -8.14
CA PRO A 561 11.83 -8.96 -9.32
C PRO A 561 10.36 -8.89 -9.70
N TYR A 562 10.03 -9.25 -10.92
CA TYR A 562 8.64 -9.37 -11.32
C TYR A 562 7.94 -10.48 -10.55
N TYR A 563 6.68 -10.24 -10.17
CA TYR A 563 5.89 -11.26 -9.46
C TYR A 563 5.39 -12.33 -10.44
N PHE A 564 4.92 -11.90 -11.63
CA PHE A 564 4.50 -12.75 -12.75
C PHE A 564 5.08 -12.24 -14.06
N TRP A 565 5.19 -13.14 -15.05
CA TRP A 565 5.61 -12.82 -16.41
C TRP A 565 4.43 -12.51 -17.31
N GLU A 566 3.29 -13.18 -17.08
CA GLU A 566 2.06 -13.03 -17.84
C GLU A 566 0.84 -13.24 -16.95
N TRP A 567 -0.28 -12.63 -17.31
CA TRP A 567 -1.57 -12.79 -16.66
C TRP A 567 -2.71 -12.75 -17.66
N GLU A 568 -3.81 -13.42 -17.33
CA GLU A 568 -5.03 -13.38 -18.10
C GLU A 568 -5.85 -12.14 -17.74
N ARG A 569 -6.20 -11.36 -18.74
CA ARG A 569 -7.17 -10.27 -18.59
C ARG A 569 -8.46 -10.64 -19.29
N THR A 570 -9.53 -10.87 -18.51
CA THR A 570 -10.88 -11.13 -19.04
C THR A 570 -11.62 -9.81 -19.16
N GLY A 571 -12.02 -9.46 -20.39
CA GLY A 571 -12.83 -8.29 -20.71
C GLY A 571 -13.99 -8.65 -21.63
N ARG A 572 -14.79 -7.66 -22.05
CA ARG A 572 -15.91 -7.86 -23.00
C ARG A 572 -15.48 -8.43 -24.36
N MET A 573 -14.22 -8.27 -24.73
CA MET A 573 -13.64 -8.78 -25.99
C MET A 573 -13.04 -10.20 -25.86
N GLY A 574 -13.28 -10.87 -24.72
CA GLY A 574 -12.71 -12.18 -24.40
C GLY A 574 -11.53 -12.10 -23.42
N THR A 575 -10.86 -13.24 -23.22
CA THR A 575 -9.68 -13.34 -22.39
C THR A 575 -8.43 -13.14 -23.24
N ASN A 576 -7.59 -12.17 -22.85
CA ASN A 576 -6.30 -11.90 -23.49
C ASN A 576 -5.17 -12.15 -22.48
N ILE A 577 -4.04 -12.68 -22.96
CA ILE A 577 -2.82 -12.81 -22.18
C ILE A 577 -2.06 -11.49 -22.29
N GLU A 578 -1.85 -10.81 -21.17
CA GLU A 578 -0.96 -9.66 -21.04
C GLU A 578 0.37 -10.11 -20.45
N ARG A 579 1.48 -9.51 -20.91
CA ARG A 579 2.85 -9.82 -20.49
C ARG A 579 3.57 -8.59 -20.03
N VAL A 580 4.53 -8.77 -19.09
CA VAL A 580 5.49 -7.71 -18.81
C VAL A 580 6.35 -7.42 -20.04
N LYS A 581 6.65 -6.13 -20.25
CA LYS A 581 7.28 -5.69 -21.51
C LYS A 581 8.58 -6.44 -21.84
N VAL A 582 9.49 -6.58 -20.90
CA VAL A 582 10.77 -7.27 -21.12
C VAL A 582 10.60 -8.74 -21.52
N TYR A 583 9.58 -9.40 -21.02
CA TYR A 583 9.26 -10.79 -21.36
C TYR A 583 8.55 -10.86 -22.73
N ASP A 584 7.64 -9.93 -23.00
CA ASP A 584 6.96 -9.85 -24.30
C ASP A 584 7.96 -9.57 -25.44
N ASP A 585 8.87 -8.61 -25.25
CA ASP A 585 9.97 -8.31 -26.18
C ASP A 585 10.84 -9.56 -26.44
N TRP A 586 11.14 -10.34 -25.37
CA TRP A 586 11.91 -11.58 -25.51
C TRP A 586 11.13 -12.66 -26.25
N VAL A 587 9.87 -12.89 -25.95
CA VAL A 587 8.99 -13.88 -26.62
C VAL A 587 8.87 -13.55 -28.12
N GLN A 588 8.70 -12.27 -28.46
CA GLN A 588 8.64 -11.83 -29.86
C GLN A 588 9.94 -12.07 -30.61
N ALA A 589 11.09 -11.87 -29.94
CA ALA A 589 12.40 -12.11 -30.53
C ALA A 589 12.77 -13.62 -30.60
N ASN A 590 12.13 -14.47 -29.80
CA ASN A 590 12.43 -15.90 -29.65
C ASN A 590 11.19 -16.78 -29.75
N PRO A 591 10.45 -16.78 -30.85
CA PRO A 591 9.21 -17.54 -30.95
C PRO A 591 9.44 -19.04 -30.76
N GLY A 592 8.67 -19.64 -29.84
CA GLY A 592 8.72 -21.09 -29.57
C GLY A 592 9.91 -21.57 -28.72
N LYS A 593 10.75 -20.68 -28.21
CA LYS A 593 11.81 -21.06 -27.28
C LYS A 593 11.28 -21.06 -25.84
N GLU A 594 11.80 -21.95 -25.02
CA GLU A 594 11.55 -21.96 -23.58
C GLU A 594 12.19 -20.75 -22.90
N LYS A 595 11.52 -20.30 -21.81
CA LYS A 595 11.97 -19.15 -20.98
C LYS A 595 13.32 -19.48 -20.34
N PRO A 596 14.37 -18.66 -20.55
CA PRO A 596 15.67 -18.89 -19.92
C PRO A 596 15.66 -18.76 -18.40
N ASP A 597 16.61 -19.40 -17.72
CA ASP A 597 16.72 -19.44 -16.26
C ASP A 597 16.97 -18.08 -15.61
N TYR A 598 17.47 -17.10 -16.38
CA TYR A 598 17.68 -15.73 -15.86
C TYR A 598 16.39 -14.90 -15.76
N PHE A 599 15.26 -15.41 -16.24
CA PHE A 599 13.94 -14.85 -15.95
C PHE A 599 13.42 -15.38 -14.60
N VAL A 600 13.90 -14.82 -13.51
CA VAL A 600 13.53 -15.19 -12.12
C VAL A 600 12.40 -14.32 -11.62
N SER A 601 11.27 -14.91 -11.25
CA SER A 601 10.16 -14.20 -10.60
C SER A 601 10.36 -14.12 -9.07
N ALA A 602 9.56 -13.31 -8.40
CA ALA A 602 9.61 -13.19 -6.94
C ALA A 602 9.31 -14.51 -6.22
N MET A 603 8.54 -15.39 -6.84
CA MET A 603 8.18 -16.71 -6.28
C MET A 603 9.18 -17.81 -6.64
N ASP A 604 9.95 -17.64 -7.72
CA ASP A 604 11.04 -18.54 -8.09
C ASP A 604 12.28 -18.34 -7.22
N LEU A 605 12.43 -17.12 -6.63
CA LEU A 605 13.58 -16.76 -5.80
C LEU A 605 13.48 -17.37 -4.40
N ALA A 606 14.55 -17.99 -3.93
CA ALA A 606 14.64 -18.38 -2.52
C ALA A 606 14.49 -17.15 -1.60
N PRO A 607 13.75 -17.25 -0.49
CA PRO A 607 13.51 -16.10 0.40
C PRO A 607 14.77 -15.38 0.85
N GLU A 608 15.86 -16.10 1.10
CA GLU A 608 17.17 -15.55 1.47
C GLU A 608 17.78 -14.70 0.33
N GLY A 609 17.48 -15.03 -0.93
CA GLY A 609 17.90 -14.28 -2.11
C GLY A 609 17.38 -12.85 -2.11
N HIS A 610 16.14 -12.65 -1.61
CA HIS A 610 15.59 -11.29 -1.44
C HIS A 610 16.43 -10.48 -0.45
N VAL A 611 16.84 -11.11 0.66
CA VAL A 611 17.65 -10.46 1.70
C VAL A 611 19.06 -10.15 1.19
N TYR A 612 19.69 -11.08 0.47
CA TYR A 612 21.05 -10.84 -0.06
C TYR A 612 21.09 -9.70 -1.07
N VAL A 613 20.07 -9.58 -1.95
CA VAL A 613 19.96 -8.43 -2.85
C VAL A 613 19.76 -7.14 -2.07
N GLN A 614 18.87 -7.14 -1.07
CA GLN A 614 18.68 -5.96 -0.21
C GLN A 614 19.97 -5.56 0.51
N ALA A 615 20.71 -6.50 1.05
CA ALA A 615 21.95 -6.27 1.77
C ALA A 615 23.07 -5.72 0.86
N ALA A 616 23.23 -6.28 -0.35
CA ALA A 616 24.19 -5.80 -1.33
C ALA A 616 23.94 -4.32 -1.68
N ILE A 617 22.66 -3.95 -1.85
CA ILE A 617 22.25 -2.57 -2.13
C ILE A 617 22.38 -1.68 -0.90
N GLN A 618 21.98 -2.16 0.31
CA GLN A 618 21.99 -1.37 1.54
C GLN A 618 23.40 -0.87 1.91
N ARG A 619 24.44 -1.61 1.53
CA ARG A 619 25.82 -1.18 1.71
C ARG A 619 26.10 0.19 1.11
N TRP A 620 25.49 0.51 -0.03
CA TRP A 620 25.72 1.72 -0.80
C TRP A 620 24.57 2.74 -0.72
N VAL A 621 23.53 2.45 0.06
CA VAL A 621 22.37 3.34 0.27
C VAL A 621 22.39 3.92 1.67
N ASP A 622 22.52 5.24 1.75
CA ASP A 622 22.65 5.97 3.02
C ASP A 622 21.34 6.07 3.80
N SER A 623 20.18 6.03 3.13
CA SER A 623 18.88 5.90 3.78
C SER A 623 18.50 4.42 3.93
N SER A 624 17.25 4.04 3.73
CA SER A 624 16.78 2.66 3.84
C SER A 624 16.23 2.14 2.49
N ILE A 625 15.68 0.96 2.54
CA ILE A 625 15.21 0.22 1.37
C ILE A 625 13.81 -0.31 1.64
N SER A 626 12.88 -0.03 0.73
CA SER A 626 11.59 -0.69 0.67
C SER A 626 11.72 -1.96 -0.16
N LYS A 627 11.75 -3.11 0.51
CA LYS A 627 11.80 -4.43 -0.15
C LYS A 627 11.02 -5.45 0.65
N THR A 628 10.29 -6.30 -0.05
CA THR A 628 9.54 -7.40 0.53
C THR A 628 10.31 -8.72 0.36
N GLY A 629 10.51 -9.45 1.44
CA GLY A 629 10.91 -10.86 1.41
C GLY A 629 9.69 -11.72 1.10
N ASN A 630 9.48 -12.09 -0.17
CA ASN A 630 8.38 -12.96 -0.54
C ASN A 630 8.70 -14.40 -0.16
N THR A 631 7.75 -15.09 0.48
CA THR A 631 7.91 -16.46 0.92
C THR A 631 6.73 -17.33 0.47
N PRO A 632 6.97 -18.61 0.14
CA PRO A 632 5.90 -19.52 -0.28
C PRO A 632 4.92 -19.80 0.86
N LYS A 633 3.75 -20.31 0.52
CA LYS A 633 2.67 -20.60 1.48
C LYS A 633 3.11 -21.55 2.61
N GLU A 634 3.95 -22.50 2.29
CA GLU A 634 4.45 -23.56 3.19
C GLU A 634 5.58 -23.06 4.12
N TYR A 635 6.01 -21.81 3.97
CA TYR A 635 7.09 -21.23 4.78
C TYR A 635 6.67 -21.16 6.25
N THR A 636 7.50 -21.68 7.13
CA THR A 636 7.15 -21.81 8.55
C THR A 636 7.46 -20.55 9.35
N VAL A 637 6.89 -20.46 10.55
CA VAL A 637 7.20 -19.39 11.53
C VAL A 637 8.69 -19.37 11.84
N GLU A 638 9.31 -20.54 12.07
CA GLU A 638 10.75 -20.64 12.36
C GLU A 638 11.61 -20.12 11.20
N GLN A 639 11.26 -20.46 9.96
CA GLN A 639 11.96 -19.97 8.77
C GLN A 639 11.82 -18.45 8.62
N THR A 640 10.63 -17.91 8.92
CA THR A 640 10.40 -16.44 8.93
C THR A 640 11.28 -15.76 9.99
N GLY A 641 11.44 -16.36 11.16
CA GLY A 641 12.37 -15.88 12.19
C GLY A 641 13.81 -15.82 11.70
N LYS A 642 14.28 -16.88 11.05
CA LYS A 642 15.64 -16.92 10.45
C LYS A 642 15.81 -15.85 9.37
N LEU A 643 14.76 -15.57 8.59
CA LEU A 643 14.82 -14.53 7.56
C LEU A 643 14.96 -13.12 8.18
N TYR A 644 14.26 -12.84 9.27
CA TYR A 644 14.42 -11.59 10.01
C TYR A 644 15.79 -11.48 10.71
N GLU A 645 16.31 -12.58 11.25
CA GLU A 645 17.68 -12.61 11.77
C GLU A 645 18.71 -12.37 10.66
N LEU A 646 18.50 -12.94 9.46
CA LEU A 646 19.37 -12.73 8.30
C LEU A 646 19.38 -11.25 7.87
N LEU A 647 18.23 -10.55 7.87
CA LEU A 647 18.15 -9.11 7.62
C LEU A 647 19.03 -8.33 8.62
N TYR A 648 18.98 -8.70 9.90
CA TYR A 648 19.83 -8.09 10.92
C TYR A 648 21.31 -8.41 10.67
N ASP A 649 21.69 -9.65 10.42
CA ASP A 649 23.09 -10.09 10.28
C ASP A 649 23.77 -9.54 9.03
N THR A 650 23.02 -9.36 7.95
CA THR A 650 23.53 -8.86 6.68
C THR A 650 23.62 -7.33 6.61
N GLY A 651 23.28 -6.61 7.69
CA GLY A 651 23.42 -5.15 7.75
C GLY A 651 22.25 -4.36 7.18
N CYS A 652 21.12 -4.98 6.89
CA CYS A 652 19.90 -4.25 6.51
C CYS A 652 19.42 -3.35 7.66
N LYS A 653 18.79 -2.22 7.34
CA LYS A 653 18.26 -1.26 8.33
C LYS A 653 16.84 -1.58 8.78
N GLY A 654 16.19 -2.52 8.12
CA GLY A 654 14.85 -2.99 8.41
C GLY A 654 14.39 -3.96 7.33
N GLY A 655 13.16 -4.47 7.45
CA GLY A 655 12.58 -5.34 6.45
C GLY A 655 11.18 -5.80 6.81
N THR A 656 10.50 -6.35 5.80
CA THR A 656 9.19 -6.98 5.90
C THR A 656 9.19 -8.28 5.13
N THR A 657 8.30 -9.19 5.52
CA THR A 657 8.08 -10.44 4.80
C THR A 657 6.63 -10.52 4.35
N TYR A 658 6.39 -11.19 3.24
CA TYR A 658 5.04 -11.52 2.77
C TYR A 658 5.00 -13.01 2.42
N ARG A 659 4.23 -13.76 3.21
CA ARG A 659 3.97 -15.17 2.93
C ARG A 659 2.73 -15.29 2.05
N ASP A 660 2.83 -16.08 1.00
CA ASP A 660 1.68 -16.38 0.14
C ASP A 660 0.54 -16.97 0.98
N GLY A 661 -0.67 -16.39 0.87
CA GLY A 661 -1.83 -16.77 1.67
C GLY A 661 -1.87 -16.24 3.11
N SER A 662 -0.96 -15.33 3.51
CA SER A 662 -0.99 -14.70 4.85
C SER A 662 -2.09 -13.67 5.05
N ARG A 663 -2.81 -13.30 4.00
CA ARG A 663 -3.94 -12.36 4.05
C ARG A 663 -5.16 -12.97 3.35
N ASP A 664 -6.36 -12.77 3.91
CA ASP A 664 -7.62 -13.31 3.38
C ASP A 664 -7.96 -12.79 1.96
N THR A 665 -7.45 -11.64 1.59
CA THR A 665 -7.51 -11.10 0.23
C THR A 665 -6.15 -11.26 -0.43
N GLN A 666 -5.95 -12.39 -1.10
CA GLN A 666 -4.76 -12.57 -1.94
C GLN A 666 -4.77 -11.61 -3.12
N VAL A 667 -3.67 -10.88 -3.21
CA VAL A 667 -3.45 -9.83 -4.19
C VAL A 667 -3.09 -10.39 -5.57
N LEU A 668 -2.58 -11.64 -5.63
CA LEU A 668 -2.18 -12.29 -6.88
C LEU A 668 -2.40 -13.81 -6.74
N THR A 669 -3.27 -14.39 -7.55
CA THR A 669 -3.44 -15.84 -7.68
C THR A 669 -2.89 -16.31 -9.01
N ILE A 670 -1.91 -17.22 -8.96
CA ILE A 670 -1.59 -18.07 -10.11
C ILE A 670 -2.71 -19.10 -10.19
N LYS A 671 -3.40 -19.22 -11.32
CA LYS A 671 -4.07 -20.48 -11.64
C LYS A 671 -2.97 -21.52 -11.81
N LYS A 672 -2.69 -22.31 -10.78
CA LYS A 672 -2.09 -23.63 -10.99
C LYS A 672 -3.08 -24.42 -11.83
N ASP A 673 -2.60 -24.98 -12.94
CA ASP A 673 -3.27 -26.08 -13.61
C ASP A 673 -3.37 -27.26 -12.61
N GLU A 674 -4.36 -27.19 -11.73
CA GLU A 674 -4.91 -28.41 -11.19
C GLU A 674 -5.76 -28.98 -12.33
N GLU A 675 -5.39 -30.14 -12.82
CA GLU A 675 -6.25 -31.02 -13.58
C GLU A 675 -7.54 -31.26 -12.74
N LYS A 676 -8.43 -30.27 -12.73
CA LYS A 676 -9.81 -30.49 -12.36
C LYS A 676 -10.43 -31.22 -13.53
N LYS A 677 -10.71 -32.48 -13.30
CA LYS A 677 -11.83 -33.12 -14.02
C LYS A 677 -12.99 -32.13 -13.94
N GLU A 678 -13.20 -31.38 -14.99
CA GLU A 678 -14.38 -30.54 -15.15
C GLU A 678 -15.60 -31.46 -15.13
N THR A 679 -16.22 -31.55 -13.95
CA THR A 679 -17.64 -31.84 -13.92
C THR A 679 -18.29 -30.53 -14.41
N VAL A 680 -18.59 -30.49 -15.70
CA VAL A 680 -19.36 -29.40 -16.30
C VAL A 680 -20.74 -29.47 -15.64
N ILE A 681 -20.94 -28.66 -14.58
CA ILE A 681 -22.27 -28.44 -14.03
C ILE A 681 -22.93 -27.43 -14.98
N SER A 682 -23.68 -27.94 -15.91
CA SER A 682 -24.58 -27.16 -16.76
C SER A 682 -25.66 -26.56 -15.85
N PHE A 683 -25.56 -25.25 -15.55
CA PHE A 683 -26.67 -24.52 -14.95
C PHE A 683 -27.75 -24.28 -16.01
N SER A 684 -28.48 -25.33 -16.35
CA SER A 684 -29.52 -25.27 -17.39
C SER A 684 -30.83 -24.63 -16.91
N ASP A 685 -31.02 -24.41 -15.59
CA ASP A 685 -32.17 -23.68 -15.04
C ASP A 685 -31.79 -22.98 -13.71
N PRO A 686 -31.72 -21.64 -13.66
CA PRO A 686 -31.34 -20.89 -12.46
C PRO A 686 -32.46 -20.77 -11.41
N LYS A 687 -33.52 -21.57 -11.47
CA LYS A 687 -34.63 -21.49 -10.52
C LYS A 687 -34.29 -22.13 -9.16
N PRO A 688 -34.76 -21.54 -8.04
CA PRO A 688 -34.63 -22.15 -6.73
C PRO A 688 -35.28 -23.55 -6.68
N ARG A 689 -34.72 -24.47 -5.90
CA ARG A 689 -35.28 -25.79 -5.65
C ARG A 689 -36.75 -25.66 -5.20
N VAL A 690 -37.65 -26.44 -5.81
CA VAL A 690 -39.08 -26.41 -5.51
C VAL A 690 -39.30 -27.00 -4.11
N ARG A 691 -40.13 -26.31 -3.30
CA ARG A 691 -40.45 -26.76 -1.95
C ARG A 691 -41.38 -27.97 -1.98
N ALA A 692 -41.06 -29.02 -1.26
CA ALA A 692 -41.96 -30.17 -1.07
C ALA A 692 -43.19 -29.75 -0.25
N THR A 693 -44.27 -30.52 -0.40
CA THR A 693 -45.54 -30.26 0.30
C THR A 693 -45.38 -30.33 1.83
N ALA A 694 -44.50 -31.20 2.32
CA ALA A 694 -44.17 -31.32 3.72
C ALA A 694 -42.64 -31.44 3.89
N LEU A 695 -42.08 -30.75 4.88
CA LEU A 695 -40.67 -30.81 5.28
C LEU A 695 -40.58 -31.16 6.76
N ARG A 696 -39.49 -31.83 7.17
CA ARG A 696 -39.16 -32.02 8.57
C ARG A 696 -38.41 -30.83 9.08
N GLY A 697 -38.65 -30.35 10.30
CA GLY A 697 -37.95 -29.23 10.85
C GLY A 697 -37.88 -29.23 12.36
N THR A 698 -36.92 -28.46 12.88
CA THR A 698 -36.73 -28.22 14.31
C THR A 698 -36.88 -26.72 14.57
N THR A 699 -37.63 -26.39 15.65
CA THR A 699 -37.81 -25.02 16.09
C THR A 699 -36.99 -24.78 17.35
N TYR A 700 -36.09 -23.79 17.30
CA TYR A 700 -35.25 -23.37 18.38
C TYR A 700 -35.84 -22.11 19.05
N ARG A 701 -35.85 -22.08 20.37
CA ARG A 701 -36.17 -20.89 21.13
C ARG A 701 -34.86 -20.23 21.58
N LYS A 702 -34.60 -18.99 21.15
CA LYS A 702 -33.38 -18.24 21.47
C LYS A 702 -33.75 -16.86 22.06
N ALA A 703 -33.20 -16.54 23.20
CA ALA A 703 -33.32 -15.19 23.76
C ALA A 703 -32.42 -14.21 22.97
N THR A 704 -32.94 -13.06 22.58
CA THR A 704 -32.24 -12.02 21.84
C THR A 704 -32.44 -10.64 22.49
N PRO A 705 -31.58 -9.66 22.20
CA PRO A 705 -31.73 -8.29 22.73
C PRO A 705 -33.05 -7.60 22.42
N ILE A 706 -33.81 -8.12 21.48
CA ILE A 706 -35.11 -7.56 21.01
C ILE A 706 -36.31 -8.46 21.34
N GLY A 707 -36.12 -9.46 22.19
CA GLY A 707 -37.12 -10.42 22.61
C GLY A 707 -36.78 -11.86 22.27
N THR A 708 -37.62 -12.79 22.69
CA THR A 708 -37.46 -14.22 22.36
C THR A 708 -37.73 -14.47 20.89
N ALA A 709 -36.76 -15.06 20.20
CA ALA A 709 -36.92 -15.51 18.81
C ALA A 709 -37.21 -17.02 18.78
N TYR A 710 -38.12 -17.39 17.87
CA TYR A 710 -38.38 -18.79 17.48
C TYR A 710 -37.88 -18.98 16.06
N ILE A 711 -36.81 -19.78 15.91
CA ILE A 711 -36.15 -20.02 14.64
C ILE A 711 -36.40 -21.45 14.21
N THR A 712 -37.15 -21.61 13.15
CA THR A 712 -37.51 -22.92 12.59
C THR A 712 -36.61 -23.22 11.38
N ILE A 713 -35.88 -24.33 11.44
CA ILE A 713 -35.02 -24.82 10.37
C ILE A 713 -35.65 -26.09 9.82
N ASN A 714 -35.99 -26.07 8.52
CA ASN A 714 -36.58 -27.22 7.81
C ASN A 714 -35.55 -27.82 6.85
N CYS A 715 -35.53 -29.15 6.79
CA CYS A 715 -34.64 -29.94 5.93
C CYS A 715 -35.47 -30.72 4.89
N ASP A 716 -34.90 -30.90 3.69
CA ASP A 716 -35.50 -31.67 2.61
C ASP A 716 -34.92 -33.11 2.48
N GLY A 717 -34.01 -33.48 3.39
CA GLY A 717 -33.40 -34.81 3.53
C GLY A 717 -33.41 -35.28 4.97
N PRO A 718 -32.83 -36.49 5.25
CA PRO A 718 -32.84 -37.12 6.55
C PRO A 718 -31.84 -36.51 7.54
N GLU A 719 -30.76 -35.86 7.03
CA GLU A 719 -29.66 -35.35 7.83
C GLU A 719 -29.88 -33.88 8.25
N PRO A 720 -29.36 -33.45 9.40
CA PRO A 720 -29.40 -32.04 9.82
C PRO A 720 -28.69 -31.09 8.84
N SER A 721 -27.77 -31.58 8.05
CA SER A 721 -27.05 -30.81 7.02
C SER A 721 -27.89 -30.54 5.77
N ASP A 722 -29.03 -31.19 5.58
CA ASP A 722 -29.92 -31.02 4.43
C ASP A 722 -30.85 -29.80 4.56
N ILE A 723 -30.34 -28.72 5.09
CA ILE A 723 -31.09 -27.49 5.36
C ILE A 723 -31.69 -26.95 4.07
N PHE A 724 -33.00 -26.65 4.11
CA PHE A 724 -33.75 -26.17 2.97
C PHE A 724 -34.34 -24.75 3.15
N GLU A 725 -34.89 -24.45 4.30
CA GLU A 725 -35.53 -23.17 4.61
C GLU A 725 -35.45 -22.83 6.09
N VAL A 726 -35.48 -21.53 6.39
CA VAL A 726 -35.43 -20.97 7.76
C VAL A 726 -36.57 -19.98 7.93
N PHE A 727 -37.35 -20.11 9.01
CA PHE A 727 -38.35 -19.17 9.46
C PHE A 727 -37.92 -18.54 10.78
N ILE A 728 -38.09 -17.23 10.90
CA ILE A 728 -37.70 -16.47 12.11
C ILE A 728 -38.90 -15.68 12.58
N ASN A 729 -39.38 -16.01 13.76
CA ASN A 729 -40.50 -15.32 14.44
C ASN A 729 -39.96 -14.66 15.73
N VAL A 730 -40.10 -13.33 15.83
CA VAL A 730 -39.71 -12.53 16.99
C VAL A 730 -40.64 -11.32 17.09
N ALA A 731 -40.85 -10.83 18.28
CA ALA A 731 -41.69 -9.67 18.57
C ALA A 731 -43.19 -9.84 18.18
N LYS A 732 -43.95 -8.75 18.17
CA LYS A 732 -45.37 -8.78 17.79
C LYS A 732 -45.51 -8.77 16.25
N VAL A 733 -46.44 -9.57 15.75
CA VAL A 733 -46.81 -9.57 14.33
C VAL A 733 -47.20 -8.16 13.90
N GLY A 734 -46.66 -7.72 12.75
CA GLY A 734 -46.88 -6.39 12.21
C GLY A 734 -45.93 -5.30 12.75
N SER A 735 -44.92 -5.64 13.54
CA SER A 735 -43.84 -4.71 13.91
C SER A 735 -42.73 -4.72 12.87
N ASP A 736 -41.96 -3.62 12.78
CA ASP A 736 -40.79 -3.52 11.90
C ASP A 736 -39.78 -4.64 12.19
N VAL A 737 -39.56 -4.97 13.46
CA VAL A 737 -38.69 -6.08 13.90
C VAL A 737 -39.17 -7.43 13.37
N ALA A 738 -40.49 -7.69 13.35
CA ALA A 738 -41.02 -8.93 12.78
C ALA A 738 -40.87 -8.97 11.25
N ALA A 739 -41.05 -7.82 10.59
CA ALA A 739 -40.84 -7.70 9.14
C ALA A 739 -39.36 -7.95 8.74
N ASP A 740 -38.40 -7.36 9.48
CA ASP A 740 -36.97 -7.57 9.25
C ASP A 740 -36.58 -9.04 9.50
N ALA A 741 -37.12 -9.67 10.55
CA ALA A 741 -36.89 -11.08 10.84
C ALA A 741 -37.43 -11.99 9.73
N GLU A 742 -38.64 -11.72 9.22
CA GLU A 742 -39.21 -12.45 8.10
C GLU A 742 -38.37 -12.25 6.83
N GLY A 743 -37.93 -11.02 6.54
CA GLY A 743 -37.05 -10.69 5.42
C GLY A 743 -35.75 -11.48 5.48
N LEU A 744 -35.08 -11.53 6.63
CA LEU A 744 -33.87 -12.29 6.87
C LEU A 744 -34.09 -13.80 6.64
N GLY A 745 -35.14 -14.38 7.19
CA GLY A 745 -35.50 -15.78 7.00
C GLY A 745 -35.76 -16.13 5.54
N ARG A 746 -36.46 -15.27 4.80
CA ARG A 746 -36.71 -15.43 3.35
C ARG A 746 -35.42 -15.39 2.52
N LEU A 747 -34.49 -14.47 2.83
CA LEU A 747 -33.20 -14.37 2.14
C LEU A 747 -32.32 -15.60 2.41
N ILE A 748 -32.24 -16.06 3.65
CA ILE A 748 -31.53 -17.29 4.01
C ILE A 748 -32.11 -18.47 3.25
N SER A 749 -33.44 -18.63 3.26
CA SER A 749 -34.15 -19.70 2.55
C SER A 749 -33.90 -19.66 1.05
N LEU A 750 -33.87 -18.47 0.44
CA LEU A 750 -33.54 -18.30 -0.97
C LEU A 750 -32.12 -18.77 -1.27
N ILE A 751 -31.11 -18.36 -0.51
CA ILE A 751 -29.70 -18.76 -0.68
C ILE A 751 -29.56 -20.29 -0.55
N LEU A 752 -30.21 -20.89 0.41
CA LEU A 752 -30.20 -22.36 0.61
C LEU A 752 -30.84 -23.15 -0.56
N ARG A 753 -31.80 -22.54 -1.25
CA ARG A 753 -32.55 -23.18 -2.34
C ARG A 753 -31.97 -22.89 -3.72
N MET A 754 -31.21 -21.84 -3.91
CA MET A 754 -30.60 -21.51 -5.21
C MET A 754 -29.64 -22.58 -5.67
N PRO A 755 -29.58 -22.91 -6.99
CA PRO A 755 -28.53 -23.75 -7.53
C PRO A 755 -27.14 -23.18 -7.19
N SER A 756 -26.26 -24.03 -6.66
CA SER A 756 -24.92 -23.62 -6.21
C SER A 756 -23.98 -24.84 -6.30
N PRO A 757 -22.70 -24.64 -6.61
CA PRO A 757 -21.68 -25.68 -6.49
C PRO A 757 -21.44 -26.12 -5.04
N LEU A 758 -21.85 -25.31 -4.06
CA LEU A 758 -21.76 -25.61 -2.64
C LEU A 758 -22.88 -26.53 -2.18
N THR A 759 -22.57 -27.47 -1.29
CA THR A 759 -23.58 -28.29 -0.62
C THR A 759 -24.48 -27.43 0.28
N PRO A 760 -25.68 -27.89 0.67
CA PRO A 760 -26.55 -27.18 1.62
C PRO A 760 -25.83 -26.83 2.92
N GLU A 761 -25.02 -27.74 3.45
CA GLU A 761 -24.20 -27.54 4.63
C GLU A 761 -23.15 -26.42 4.43
N GLN A 762 -22.41 -26.45 3.33
CA GLN A 762 -21.42 -25.42 3.02
C GLN A 762 -22.05 -24.04 2.85
N ARG A 763 -23.26 -23.98 2.27
CA ARG A 763 -24.02 -22.72 2.19
C ARG A 763 -24.47 -22.24 3.57
N ALA A 764 -24.95 -23.14 4.42
CA ALA A 764 -25.31 -22.82 5.78
C ALA A 764 -24.10 -22.33 6.61
N GLN A 765 -22.94 -22.95 6.46
CA GLN A 765 -21.68 -22.49 7.08
C GLN A 765 -21.30 -21.09 6.59
N SER A 766 -21.43 -20.82 5.29
CA SER A 766 -21.18 -19.49 4.73
C SER A 766 -22.15 -18.43 5.31
N ILE A 767 -23.42 -18.78 5.48
CA ILE A 767 -24.43 -17.90 6.09
C ILE A 767 -24.08 -17.65 7.57
N ILE A 768 -23.68 -18.69 8.32
CA ILE A 768 -23.25 -18.57 9.72
C ILE A 768 -22.11 -17.58 9.84
N ALA A 769 -21.08 -17.69 9.01
CA ALA A 769 -19.93 -16.79 9.00
C ALA A 769 -20.29 -15.32 8.73
N GLN A 770 -21.37 -15.06 8.00
CA GLN A 770 -21.85 -13.69 7.75
C GLN A 770 -22.74 -13.14 8.88
N LEU A 771 -23.42 -13.99 9.63
CA LEU A 771 -24.39 -13.57 10.65
C LEU A 771 -23.79 -13.49 12.05
N GLN A 772 -22.84 -14.36 12.38
CA GLN A 772 -22.20 -14.36 13.70
C GLN A 772 -21.36 -13.11 13.91
N GLY A 773 -21.41 -12.57 15.14
CA GLY A 773 -20.66 -11.37 15.50
C GLY A 773 -21.33 -10.05 15.10
N ILE A 774 -22.46 -10.06 14.38
CA ILE A 774 -23.21 -8.82 14.11
C ILE A 774 -23.76 -8.29 15.44
N GLY A 775 -23.23 -7.13 15.88
CA GLY A 775 -23.65 -6.46 17.11
C GLY A 775 -24.88 -5.57 16.93
N SER A 776 -25.59 -5.31 18.02
CA SER A 776 -26.63 -4.28 18.12
C SER A 776 -26.34 -3.38 19.33
N GLY A 777 -27.13 -2.34 19.53
CA GLY A 777 -26.97 -1.40 20.65
C GLY A 777 -27.14 -2.04 22.05
N ARG A 778 -27.62 -3.28 22.11
CA ARG A 778 -27.75 -4.08 23.34
C ARG A 778 -27.30 -5.51 23.03
N SER A 779 -26.68 -6.19 24.01
CA SER A 779 -26.36 -7.62 23.92
C SER A 779 -26.92 -8.33 25.14
N MET A 780 -27.22 -9.64 25.02
CA MET A 780 -27.77 -10.45 26.10
C MET A 780 -26.83 -11.62 26.40
N GLY A 781 -26.66 -11.98 27.67
CA GLY A 781 -25.78 -13.09 28.11
C GLY A 781 -24.32 -12.71 28.21
N PHE A 782 -23.48 -13.64 28.70
CA PHE A 782 -22.05 -13.46 28.94
C PHE A 782 -21.24 -14.64 28.37
N GLY A 783 -19.98 -14.39 28.02
CA GLY A 783 -19.07 -15.41 27.56
C GLY A 783 -19.57 -16.10 26.25
N LYS A 784 -19.47 -17.41 26.21
CA LYS A 784 -19.89 -18.23 25.04
C LYS A 784 -21.41 -18.19 24.77
N ASN A 785 -22.21 -17.79 25.73
CA ASN A 785 -23.68 -17.68 25.61
C ASN A 785 -24.14 -16.27 25.27
N ARG A 786 -23.24 -15.37 24.94
CA ARG A 786 -23.58 -14.00 24.56
C ARG A 786 -24.27 -13.99 23.20
N VAL A 787 -25.42 -13.31 23.12
CA VAL A 787 -26.15 -13.04 21.90
C VAL A 787 -26.07 -11.54 21.61
N MET A 788 -25.50 -11.15 20.51
CA MET A 788 -25.19 -9.75 20.20
C MET A 788 -26.34 -9.05 19.45
N SER A 789 -27.12 -9.83 18.68
CA SER A 789 -28.25 -9.33 17.88
C SER A 789 -29.15 -10.47 17.44
N LEU A 790 -30.25 -10.17 16.74
CA LEU A 790 -31.08 -11.21 16.07
C LEU A 790 -30.33 -11.96 14.98
N PRO A 791 -29.59 -11.30 14.05
CA PRO A 791 -28.75 -12.01 13.08
C PRO A 791 -27.73 -12.96 13.74
N ASP A 792 -27.05 -12.50 14.79
CA ASP A 792 -26.10 -13.32 15.57
C ASP A 792 -26.79 -14.53 16.19
N ALA A 793 -28.00 -14.36 16.76
CA ALA A 793 -28.79 -15.47 17.28
C ALA A 793 -29.12 -16.51 16.21
N VAL A 794 -29.47 -16.06 15.01
CA VAL A 794 -29.77 -16.95 13.86
C VAL A 794 -28.52 -17.73 13.45
N GLY A 795 -27.37 -17.07 13.38
CA GLY A 795 -26.08 -17.71 13.08
C GLY A 795 -25.72 -18.77 14.14
N GLN A 796 -25.89 -18.47 15.43
CA GLN A 796 -25.67 -19.43 16.52
C GLN A 796 -26.61 -20.64 16.44
N VAL A 797 -27.89 -20.44 16.12
CA VAL A 797 -28.87 -21.52 15.98
C VAL A 797 -28.58 -22.39 14.76
N LEU A 798 -28.20 -21.82 13.64
CA LEU A 798 -27.76 -22.58 12.46
C LEU A 798 -26.54 -23.45 12.77
N GLN A 799 -25.59 -22.92 13.52
CA GLN A 799 -24.40 -23.67 13.94
C GLN A 799 -24.75 -24.82 14.90
N GLU A 800 -25.64 -24.57 15.87
CA GLU A 800 -26.17 -25.58 16.78
C GLU A 800 -26.88 -26.71 16.03
N HIS A 801 -27.70 -26.36 15.03
CA HIS A 801 -28.42 -27.32 14.17
C HIS A 801 -27.49 -28.25 13.38
N LEU A 802 -26.35 -27.73 12.88
CA LEU A 802 -25.33 -28.52 12.19
C LEU A 802 -24.47 -29.40 13.10
N GLY A 803 -24.69 -29.39 14.41
CA GLY A 803 -23.95 -30.21 15.36
C GLY A 803 -22.51 -29.78 15.61
N SER A 804 -22.13 -28.54 15.26
CA SER A 804 -20.76 -28.01 15.39
C SER A 804 -20.41 -27.45 16.78
N VAL A 805 -21.26 -27.66 17.80
CA VAL A 805 -21.00 -27.25 19.20
C VAL A 805 -21.04 -28.49 20.10
N PRO A 806 -20.02 -28.79 20.90
CA PRO A 806 -20.09 -29.83 21.91
C PRO A 806 -21.21 -29.54 22.91
N SER A 807 -22.21 -30.40 23.00
CA SER A 807 -23.28 -30.34 23.98
C SER A 807 -22.77 -30.83 25.33
N ASP A 808 -22.21 -29.96 26.13
CA ASP A 808 -21.98 -30.21 27.56
C ASP A 808 -22.56 -29.07 28.38
N HIS A 809 -23.89 -29.09 28.56
CA HIS A 809 -24.56 -28.52 29.72
C HIS A 809 -26.06 -28.88 29.70
N PRO A 810 -26.63 -29.37 30.83
CA PRO A 810 -28.06 -29.62 30.92
C PRO A 810 -28.84 -28.29 30.84
N PRO A 811 -30.11 -28.30 30.43
CA PRO A 811 -30.90 -27.08 30.33
C PRO A 811 -31.11 -26.48 31.71
N MET A 812 -30.52 -25.31 31.98
CA MET A 812 -30.88 -24.52 33.14
C MET A 812 -32.27 -23.95 32.90
N GLY A 813 -33.17 -24.26 33.82
CA GLY A 813 -34.52 -23.67 33.91
C GLY A 813 -34.43 -22.15 34.00
N LEU A 814 -35.29 -21.49 33.24
CA LEU A 814 -35.44 -20.04 33.33
C LEU A 814 -35.99 -19.67 34.68
N PRO A 815 -35.52 -18.59 35.32
CA PRO A 815 -36.21 -18.00 36.45
C PRO A 815 -37.57 -17.44 35.99
N ASP A 816 -38.59 -17.58 36.79
CA ASP A 816 -39.89 -17.01 36.57
C ASP A 816 -39.81 -15.46 36.51
N GLU A 817 -40.68 -14.88 35.71
CA GLU A 817 -40.87 -13.43 35.65
C GLU A 817 -41.31 -12.94 37.03
N ASP A 818 -40.43 -12.18 37.68
CA ASP A 818 -40.68 -11.20 38.75
C ASP A 818 -39.45 -11.07 39.66
N ASP A 819 -38.48 -10.27 39.21
CA ASP A 819 -37.55 -9.55 40.11
C ASP A 819 -36.95 -8.37 39.36
N GLU A 820 -37.47 -7.21 39.62
CA GLU A 820 -36.85 -5.91 39.27
C GLU A 820 -35.60 -5.75 40.12
N VAL A 821 -34.44 -5.70 39.44
CA VAL A 821 -33.18 -5.23 40.04
C VAL A 821 -32.76 -3.94 39.38
N GLU A 822 -32.94 -2.86 40.09
CA GLU A 822 -32.29 -1.59 39.85
C GLU A 822 -30.77 -1.76 39.93
N GLY A 823 -30.03 -1.36 38.91
CA GLY A 823 -28.58 -1.38 38.91
C GLY A 823 -28.00 -0.44 37.84
N GLU A 824 -27.39 0.57 38.39
CA GLU A 824 -26.80 1.76 37.76
C GLU A 824 -26.10 1.59 36.40
N GLY A 825 -26.39 2.53 35.49
CA GLY A 825 -25.88 2.59 34.14
C GLY A 825 -24.40 2.94 34.05
N GLN A 826 -23.70 2.15 33.29
CA GLN A 826 -22.45 2.60 32.62
C GLN A 826 -22.74 2.94 31.16
N LEU A 827 -22.57 4.22 30.87
CA LEU A 827 -22.69 4.80 29.55
C LEU A 827 -21.52 4.31 28.69
N PHE A 828 -21.78 3.37 27.80
CA PHE A 828 -20.89 3.13 26.67
C PHE A 828 -21.37 3.96 25.48
N LEU A 829 -20.53 4.93 25.07
CA LEU A 829 -20.71 5.67 23.83
C LEU A 829 -20.62 4.72 22.64
N SER A 830 -21.78 4.36 22.08
CA SER A 830 -21.86 3.72 20.79
C SER A 830 -21.59 4.78 19.71
N LEU A 831 -20.47 4.66 19.00
CA LEU A 831 -20.23 5.40 17.78
C LEU A 831 -21.18 4.89 16.68
N PRO A 832 -21.79 5.76 15.90
CA PRO A 832 -22.70 5.35 14.83
C PRO A 832 -21.95 4.60 13.74
N ALA A 833 -22.57 3.53 13.25
CA ALA A 833 -22.11 2.81 12.07
C ALA A 833 -22.00 3.78 10.90
N SER A 834 -20.85 3.72 10.22
CA SER A 834 -20.46 4.51 9.07
C SER A 834 -21.54 4.56 7.99
N GLY A 835 -21.93 5.77 7.62
CA GLY A 835 -22.70 6.04 6.43
C GLY A 835 -21.99 5.55 5.18
N SER A 836 -22.77 5.10 4.22
CA SER A 836 -22.34 4.69 2.89
C SER A 836 -21.69 5.85 2.13
N GLY A 837 -20.40 6.05 2.32
CA GLY A 837 -19.58 6.84 1.42
C GLY A 837 -19.25 5.97 0.20
N SER A 838 -19.46 6.47 -0.99
CA SER A 838 -19.03 5.83 -2.23
C SER A 838 -17.51 5.59 -2.15
N ILE A 839 -17.10 4.33 -2.14
CA ILE A 839 -15.68 3.96 -2.16
C ILE A 839 -15.18 4.21 -3.59
N GLN A 840 -14.42 5.28 -3.82
CA GLN A 840 -13.73 5.48 -5.09
C GLN A 840 -12.52 4.56 -5.15
N ALA A 841 -12.53 3.61 -6.09
CA ALA A 841 -11.37 2.78 -6.38
C ALA A 841 -10.54 3.42 -7.49
N ASP A 842 -9.21 3.48 -7.31
CA ASP A 842 -8.28 3.98 -8.32
C ASP A 842 -8.01 2.93 -9.41
N ILE A 843 -7.43 3.39 -10.53
CA ILE A 843 -6.91 2.49 -11.55
C ILE A 843 -5.67 1.76 -11.00
N CYS A 844 -5.71 0.44 -11.02
CA CYS A 844 -4.56 -0.37 -10.63
C CYS A 844 -3.39 -0.16 -11.59
N PRO A 845 -2.19 0.15 -11.07
CA PRO A 845 -1.03 0.37 -11.93
C PRO A 845 -0.55 -0.89 -12.65
N VAL A 846 -0.96 -2.08 -12.23
CA VAL A 846 -0.52 -3.35 -12.83
C VAL A 846 -1.52 -3.87 -13.86
N CYS A 847 -2.81 -3.92 -13.55
CA CYS A 847 -3.79 -4.51 -14.46
C CYS A 847 -4.73 -3.48 -15.13
N GLY A 848 -4.63 -2.21 -14.77
CA GLY A 848 -5.46 -1.14 -15.34
C GLY A 848 -6.92 -1.16 -14.94
N ASN A 849 -7.35 -2.06 -14.06
CA ASN A 849 -8.73 -2.09 -13.57
C ASN A 849 -8.93 -1.10 -12.43
N GLY A 850 -10.08 -0.42 -12.42
CA GLY A 850 -10.44 0.55 -11.38
C GLY A 850 -10.92 -0.11 -10.09
N THR A 851 -10.20 -1.11 -9.63
CA THR A 851 -10.47 -1.84 -8.39
C THR A 851 -9.33 -1.72 -7.39
N PHE A 852 -8.50 -0.68 -7.55
CA PHE A 852 -7.35 -0.43 -6.71
C PHE A 852 -7.77 0.38 -5.49
N MET A 853 -7.96 -0.29 -4.36
CA MET A 853 -8.47 0.30 -3.13
C MET A 853 -7.46 0.23 -2.00
N ASN A 854 -7.59 1.15 -1.05
CA ASN A 854 -6.77 1.14 0.15
C ASN A 854 -7.42 0.22 1.18
N ILE A 855 -6.71 -0.85 1.57
CA ILE A 855 -7.13 -1.78 2.61
C ILE A 855 -5.95 -1.95 3.54
N GLU A 856 -6.17 -1.72 4.83
CA GLU A 856 -5.19 -1.92 5.89
C GLU A 856 -3.88 -1.11 5.70
N GLY A 857 -3.99 0.13 5.16
CA GLY A 857 -2.83 0.99 4.94
C GLY A 857 -2.06 0.75 3.65
N CYS A 858 -2.38 -0.32 2.91
CA CYS A 858 -1.83 -0.61 1.58
C CYS A 858 -2.89 -0.40 0.51
N ARG A 859 -2.47 0.01 -0.70
CA ARG A 859 -3.37 0.10 -1.86
C ARG A 859 -3.36 -1.25 -2.57
N LYS A 860 -4.54 -1.85 -2.71
CA LYS A 860 -4.68 -3.17 -3.34
C LYS A 860 -5.66 -3.13 -4.49
N CYS A 861 -5.34 -3.84 -5.53
CA CYS A 861 -6.22 -4.06 -6.66
C CYS A 861 -7.04 -5.33 -6.46
N PHE A 862 -8.36 -5.22 -6.46
CA PHE A 862 -9.24 -6.39 -6.36
C PHE A 862 -9.32 -7.22 -7.65
N SER A 863 -8.84 -6.69 -8.77
CA SER A 863 -8.88 -7.42 -10.05
C SER A 863 -7.63 -8.23 -10.33
N CYS A 864 -6.44 -7.72 -9.99
CA CYS A 864 -5.18 -8.40 -10.24
C CYS A 864 -4.35 -8.60 -8.99
N GLY A 865 -4.79 -8.02 -7.90
CA GLY A 865 -4.20 -8.21 -6.63
C GLY A 865 -2.95 -7.36 -6.34
N HIS A 866 -2.50 -6.52 -7.24
CA HIS A 866 -1.39 -5.62 -6.99
C HIS A 866 -1.58 -4.80 -5.71
N SER A 867 -0.52 -4.69 -4.89
CA SER A 867 -0.52 -3.91 -3.66
C SER A 867 0.64 -2.92 -3.64
N GLU A 868 0.34 -1.69 -3.27
CA GLU A 868 1.30 -0.64 -2.94
C GLU A 868 1.09 -0.27 -1.47
N CYS A 869 2.10 -0.43 -0.66
CA CYS A 869 2.10 0.02 0.72
C CYS A 869 2.84 1.33 0.89
#